data_d26340b01ff79b491e3a86362dcbcca7
#
_entry.id   d26340b01ff79b491e3a86362dcbcca7
#
_cell.length_a   1.000
_cell.length_b   1.000
_cell.length_c   1.000
_cell.angle_alpha   90.00
_cell.angle_beta   90.00
_cell.angle_gamma   90.00
#
_symmetry.space_group_name_H-M   'P 1'
#
loop_
_entity.id
_entity.type
_entity.pdbx_description
1 polymer ?
#
loop_
_entity_poly.entity_id
_entity_poly.type
_entity_poly.pdbx_seq_one_letter_code
_entity_poly.pdbx_strand_id
1 'polypeptide(L)'
;MPMLGGVRPPIAALLCTLLAVSALTALGLGTVHEQDVPQALSDAERQIAQDAADSVGTSINASARAVRRSAASATPAGSSKPAAVLRSLLPTGHPAAGGVLLDPRTGKPLAASGEKVPLTGVDAKDLARPDTGDIAPRVVGSGSGAPRLLLFARVSVPVAGRKQDENQDQAGDLRGDQDAESRALLFVVSEKVAAPAVYGAGRTGQLVDRNGKVCASAPTTGAALAAAADHRALPAAAANAARTGVHTGDVSGSVLGDGHHGLRRVTGWASVAATDGKDDASGLGLTVLTAREVPPAKAGGDHMWFALVAAGALVVIAALVTLVLWGTMQRPLLRLHLSAARLAKGVGDMPGDRAELARPVPVDGFDEPGRIGRALESIRRQLLGETGPEPVQPVRRRPGVRALVLVCALVIAAWGVPLLFLFNRVPAAKAVPAAAVADQRARTEAAADRVQRSLGRSRTDLAAAASALSGARPERAAEVLRREHDDHPMFRSLYVLDRTGAVVRQVGQQPLRTLVPPTGDGITQVNTSGKIPAIAAYARIPAARNAKGAEKAEDTAPAVVVAEIGVDELNDLVTRPGLGKVWLTDGHHRVLAASVGFEAFEPLPSRRLTRLVAKTDAAPGGAGNPASAVLHAGTAPGEGLSVAAAVPLALKGPAAGLGWRVVSAEPAAALKLAAYQVQARTMLAGLLALSAGGACLGWLYIVVVRPLRTLTGCAERLAGGDRRTVLFPVHHDECGSVTRSLELLRQALVERDRGAGADLAAVPAPSRAP
;
A
#
# COMPACT_ATOMS: atom_id res chain seq x y z
N MET A 1 7.42 -12.84 -47.37
CA MET A 1 8.24 -12.01 -46.46
C MET A 1 9.70 -12.46 -46.51
N PRO A 2 10.52 -11.93 -47.41
CA PRO A 2 11.89 -12.42 -47.61
C PRO A 2 12.92 -11.88 -46.63
N MET A 3 12.52 -10.99 -45.68
CA MET A 3 13.46 -10.35 -44.76
C MET A 3 13.76 -11.10 -43.44
N LEU A 4 13.09 -12.22 -43.16
CA LEU A 4 13.23 -12.98 -41.92
C LEU A 4 14.02 -14.28 -42.02
N GLY A 5 14.49 -14.65 -43.26
CA GLY A 5 15.31 -15.82 -43.50
C GLY A 5 16.81 -15.51 -43.48
N GLY A 6 17.61 -16.50 -43.07
CA GLY A 6 19.07 -16.40 -43.04
C GLY A 6 19.66 -16.20 -41.62
N VAL A 7 20.99 -16.16 -41.55
CA VAL A 7 21.75 -16.12 -40.30
C VAL A 7 21.82 -14.70 -39.70
N ARG A 8 21.72 -13.66 -40.54
CA ARG A 8 21.88 -12.27 -40.14
C ARG A 8 20.77 -11.74 -39.22
N PRO A 9 19.46 -11.93 -39.52
CA PRO A 9 18.39 -11.37 -38.71
C PRO A 9 18.39 -11.87 -37.27
N PRO A 10 18.49 -13.18 -36.94
CA PRO A 10 18.47 -13.63 -35.56
C PRO A 10 19.71 -13.19 -34.76
N ILE A 11 20.90 -13.05 -35.37
CA ILE A 11 22.10 -12.53 -34.70
C ILE A 11 21.95 -11.04 -34.45
N ALA A 12 21.45 -10.27 -35.40
CA ALA A 12 21.19 -8.82 -35.20
C ALA A 12 20.10 -8.59 -34.14
N ALA A 13 19.04 -9.37 -34.16
CA ALA A 13 17.98 -9.30 -33.14
C ALA A 13 18.52 -9.61 -31.73
N LEU A 14 19.36 -10.63 -31.60
CA LEU A 14 20.01 -10.97 -30.33
C LEU A 14 20.86 -9.80 -29.81
N LEU A 15 21.68 -9.21 -30.70
CA LEU A 15 22.50 -8.04 -30.32
C LEU A 15 21.61 -6.86 -29.91
N CYS A 16 20.63 -6.48 -30.71
CA CYS A 16 19.73 -5.37 -30.42
C CYS A 16 18.96 -5.58 -29.12
N THR A 17 18.45 -6.78 -28.88
CA THR A 17 17.71 -7.06 -27.64
C THR A 17 18.60 -7.04 -26.40
N LEU A 18 19.81 -7.59 -26.45
CA LEU A 18 20.75 -7.54 -25.34
C LEU A 18 21.23 -6.10 -25.07
N LEU A 19 21.46 -5.30 -26.12
CA LEU A 19 21.78 -3.87 -25.98
C LEU A 19 20.59 -3.07 -25.38
N ALA A 20 19.37 -3.36 -25.82
CA ALA A 20 18.18 -2.74 -25.25
C ALA A 20 18.01 -3.11 -23.76
N VAL A 21 18.21 -4.37 -23.40
CA VAL A 21 18.20 -4.81 -21.99
C VAL A 21 19.31 -4.14 -21.19
N SER A 22 20.52 -3.99 -21.77
CA SER A 22 21.62 -3.27 -21.13
C SER A 22 21.26 -1.81 -20.88
N ALA A 23 20.69 -1.11 -21.86
CA ALA A 23 20.25 0.28 -21.72
C ALA A 23 19.13 0.40 -20.65
N LEU A 24 18.14 -0.50 -20.67
CA LEU A 24 17.09 -0.55 -19.66
C LEU A 24 17.65 -0.84 -18.26
N THR A 25 18.69 -1.68 -18.15
CA THR A 25 19.34 -1.97 -16.88
C THR A 25 20.08 -0.73 -16.36
N ALA A 26 20.82 -0.04 -17.22
CA ALA A 26 21.51 1.20 -16.85
C ALA A 26 20.54 2.28 -16.41
N LEU A 27 19.48 2.53 -17.17
CA LEU A 27 18.43 3.51 -16.85
C LEU A 27 17.65 3.09 -15.61
N GLY A 28 17.20 1.85 -15.55
CA GLY A 28 16.34 1.35 -14.47
C GLY A 28 17.03 1.35 -13.11
N LEU A 29 18.30 0.98 -13.04
CA LEU A 29 19.09 0.99 -11.81
C LEU A 29 19.67 2.38 -11.51
N GLY A 30 20.09 3.13 -12.55
CA GLY A 30 20.68 4.46 -12.39
C GLY A 30 19.68 5.53 -11.94
N THR A 31 18.38 5.34 -12.13
CA THR A 31 17.34 6.27 -11.65
C THR A 31 16.89 6.02 -10.21
N VAL A 32 17.45 5.03 -9.52
CA VAL A 32 17.22 4.86 -8.08
C VAL A 32 18.12 5.84 -7.34
N HIS A 33 17.62 7.06 -7.11
CA HIS A 33 18.27 8.02 -6.25
C HIS A 33 17.90 7.71 -4.80
N GLU A 34 18.89 7.53 -3.94
CA GLU A 34 18.66 7.63 -2.51
C GLU A 34 18.40 9.11 -2.20
N GLN A 35 17.17 9.41 -1.86
CA GLN A 35 16.83 10.72 -1.30
C GLN A 35 17.55 10.87 0.05
N ASP A 36 17.96 12.09 0.40
CA ASP A 36 18.56 12.39 1.71
C ASP A 36 17.76 11.80 2.88
N VAL A 37 16.44 11.65 2.67
CA VAL A 37 15.53 10.98 3.58
C VAL A 37 14.76 9.91 2.79
N PRO A 38 14.72 8.65 3.25
CA PRO A 38 13.92 7.61 2.62
C PRO A 38 12.44 8.01 2.50
N GLN A 39 11.83 7.81 1.34
CA GLN A 39 10.43 8.16 1.09
C GLN A 39 9.48 7.52 2.12
N ALA A 40 9.82 6.32 2.60
CA ALA A 40 9.08 5.65 3.67
C ALA A 40 8.89 6.51 4.92
N LEU A 41 9.90 7.29 5.31
CA LEU A 41 9.84 8.16 6.49
C LEU A 41 8.97 9.39 6.23
N SER A 42 9.03 9.96 5.04
CA SER A 42 8.16 11.07 4.63
C SER A 42 6.69 10.63 4.53
N ASP A 43 6.43 9.46 3.97
CA ASP A 43 5.09 8.87 3.88
C ASP A 43 4.56 8.52 5.29
N ALA A 44 5.42 8.04 6.19
CA ALA A 44 5.04 7.76 7.58
C ALA A 44 4.66 9.05 8.33
N GLU A 45 5.44 10.13 8.20
CA GLU A 45 5.11 11.41 8.84
C GLU A 45 3.81 12.00 8.28
N ARG A 46 3.58 11.91 6.98
CA ARG A 46 2.30 12.31 6.36
C ARG A 46 1.12 11.56 6.97
N GLN A 47 1.23 10.23 7.11
CA GLN A 47 0.16 9.40 7.68
C GLN A 47 -0.07 9.68 9.17
N ILE A 48 1.01 9.90 9.92
CA ILE A 48 0.91 10.28 11.33
C ILE A 48 0.22 11.65 11.49
N ALA A 49 0.54 12.60 10.61
CA ALA A 49 -0.15 13.90 10.59
C ALA A 49 -1.64 13.73 10.27
N GLN A 50 -1.98 12.84 9.34
CA GLN A 50 -3.37 12.52 8.98
C GLN A 50 -4.11 11.88 10.15
N ASP A 51 -3.52 10.87 10.81
CA ASP A 51 -4.11 10.24 12.00
C ASP A 51 -4.34 11.25 13.14
N ALA A 52 -3.40 12.18 13.33
CA ALA A 52 -3.52 13.22 14.33
C ALA A 52 -4.59 14.27 13.94
N ALA A 53 -4.72 14.62 12.64
CA ALA A 53 -5.75 15.52 12.15
C ALA A 53 -7.16 14.91 12.32
N ASP A 54 -7.33 13.64 11.98
CA ASP A 54 -8.58 12.89 12.20
C ASP A 54 -8.95 12.87 13.69
N SER A 55 -7.95 12.70 14.56
CA SER A 55 -8.14 12.73 16.02
C SER A 55 -8.63 14.08 16.52
N VAL A 56 -8.02 15.17 16.05
CA VAL A 56 -8.41 16.55 16.40
C VAL A 56 -9.81 16.84 15.88
N GLY A 57 -10.11 16.54 14.62
CA GLY A 57 -11.43 16.72 14.01
C GLY A 57 -12.51 15.99 14.78
N THR A 58 -12.28 14.70 15.09
CA THR A 58 -13.22 13.90 15.87
C THR A 58 -13.44 14.46 17.28
N SER A 59 -12.40 15.03 17.91
CA SER A 59 -12.54 15.67 19.23
C SER A 59 -13.38 16.93 19.17
N ILE A 60 -13.14 17.80 18.19
CA ILE A 60 -13.91 19.05 18.00
C ILE A 60 -15.38 18.73 17.73
N ASN A 61 -15.66 17.77 16.85
CA ASN A 61 -17.02 17.35 16.52
C ASN A 61 -17.75 16.72 17.71
N ALA A 62 -17.03 15.96 18.55
CA ALA A 62 -17.61 15.41 19.77
C ALA A 62 -17.95 16.51 20.78
N SER A 63 -17.08 17.50 20.96
CA SER A 63 -17.36 18.65 21.83
C SER A 63 -18.53 19.49 21.32
N ALA A 64 -18.61 19.76 20.01
CA ALA A 64 -19.73 20.49 19.41
C ALA A 64 -21.06 19.77 19.61
N ARG A 65 -21.10 18.46 19.35
CA ARG A 65 -22.28 17.62 19.59
C ARG A 65 -22.68 17.58 21.06
N ALA A 66 -21.72 17.49 21.99
CA ALA A 66 -22.00 17.50 23.41
C ALA A 66 -22.65 18.82 23.88
N VAL A 67 -22.16 19.97 23.38
CA VAL A 67 -22.73 21.28 23.67
C VAL A 67 -24.16 21.39 23.11
N ARG A 68 -24.43 20.93 21.91
CA ARG A 68 -25.79 20.92 21.31
C ARG A 68 -26.73 19.99 22.06
N ARG A 69 -26.28 18.78 22.43
CA ARG A 69 -27.08 17.84 23.24
C ARG A 69 -27.44 18.42 24.58
N SER A 70 -26.47 19.08 25.28
CA SER A 70 -26.70 19.76 26.54
C SER A 70 -27.76 20.84 26.38
N ALA A 71 -27.67 21.63 25.31
CA ALA A 71 -28.66 22.66 24.97
C ALA A 71 -30.08 22.12 24.73
N ALA A 72 -30.18 21.01 23.99
CA ALA A 72 -31.43 20.35 23.65
C ALA A 72 -32.10 19.63 24.85
N SER A 73 -31.28 19.11 25.78
CA SER A 73 -31.75 18.38 26.96
C SER A 73 -32.12 19.31 28.14
N ALA A 74 -31.71 20.57 28.09
CA ALA A 74 -32.01 21.54 29.13
C ALA A 74 -33.52 21.84 29.15
N THR A 75 -34.25 21.09 29.94
CA THR A 75 -35.60 21.47 30.35
C THR A 75 -35.42 22.42 31.51
N PRO A 76 -35.78 23.69 31.40
CA PRO A 76 -35.66 24.63 32.53
C PRO A 76 -36.64 24.19 33.62
N ALA A 77 -36.12 23.49 34.61
CA ALA A 77 -36.90 23.17 35.83
C ALA A 77 -37.20 24.48 36.57
N GLY A 78 -38.30 25.12 36.20
CA GLY A 78 -38.94 26.16 37.00
C GLY A 78 -38.14 27.44 37.33
N SER A 79 -36.92 27.60 36.84
CA SER A 79 -36.07 28.75 37.17
C SER A 79 -35.81 29.62 35.93
N SER A 80 -36.40 30.79 35.90
CA SER A 80 -36.17 31.84 34.88
C SER A 80 -34.82 32.59 35.03
N LYS A 81 -33.98 32.24 36.01
CA LYS A 81 -32.71 32.91 36.25
C LYS A 81 -31.63 32.42 35.30
N PRO A 82 -31.04 33.27 34.42
CA PRO A 82 -30.04 32.85 33.42
C PRO A 82 -28.85 32.09 34.01
N ALA A 83 -28.42 32.42 35.22
CA ALA A 83 -27.32 31.72 35.92
C ALA A 83 -27.66 30.28 36.33
N ALA A 84 -28.91 29.97 36.61
CA ALA A 84 -29.34 28.61 36.90
C ALA A 84 -29.43 27.78 35.61
N VAL A 85 -29.94 28.37 34.54
CA VAL A 85 -29.96 27.77 33.18
C VAL A 85 -28.55 27.47 32.73
N LEU A 86 -27.60 28.43 32.85
CA LEU A 86 -26.22 28.21 32.46
C LEU A 86 -25.56 27.03 33.21
N ARG A 87 -25.83 26.89 34.50
CA ARG A 87 -25.30 25.79 35.33
C ARG A 87 -25.86 24.43 34.92
N SER A 88 -27.11 24.35 34.44
CA SER A 88 -27.70 23.12 33.93
C SER A 88 -27.20 22.76 32.53
N LEU A 89 -26.75 23.75 31.75
CA LEU A 89 -26.20 23.58 30.39
C LEU A 89 -24.74 23.17 30.40
N LEU A 90 -23.97 23.55 31.42
CA LEU A 90 -22.55 23.18 31.48
C LEU A 90 -22.42 21.69 31.77
N PRO A 91 -21.84 20.91 30.82
CA PRO A 91 -21.73 19.45 30.98
C PRO A 91 -20.83 19.12 32.17
N THR A 92 -21.33 18.30 33.08
CA THR A 92 -20.55 17.77 34.20
C THR A 92 -19.44 16.85 33.69
N GLY A 93 -18.19 17.19 34.00
CA GLY A 93 -17.04 16.37 33.58
C GLY A 93 -16.41 16.77 32.23
N HIS A 94 -16.90 17.81 31.59
CA HIS A 94 -16.29 18.34 30.36
C HIS A 94 -15.15 19.35 30.70
N PRO A 95 -14.03 19.37 29.94
CA PRO A 95 -12.92 20.31 30.16
C PRO A 95 -13.24 21.74 29.70
N ALA A 96 -14.52 22.15 29.75
CA ALA A 96 -14.93 23.50 29.40
C ALA A 96 -14.27 24.52 30.34
N ALA A 97 -13.44 25.39 29.78
CA ALA A 97 -12.77 26.43 30.57
C ALA A 97 -13.74 27.53 30.99
N GLY A 98 -14.79 27.77 30.20
CA GLY A 98 -15.85 28.74 30.55
C GLY A 98 -17.08 28.64 29.66
N GLY A 99 -18.19 29.10 30.15
CA GLY A 99 -19.44 29.19 29.40
C GLY A 99 -20.15 30.51 29.60
N VAL A 100 -20.87 30.98 28.60
CA VAL A 100 -21.64 32.22 28.62
C VAL A 100 -22.99 32.04 27.92
N LEU A 101 -24.01 32.64 28.47
CA LEU A 101 -25.33 32.73 27.87
C LEU A 101 -25.53 34.16 27.36
N LEU A 102 -25.77 34.32 26.06
CA LEU A 102 -25.92 35.61 25.40
C LEU A 102 -27.38 35.86 25.02
N ASP A 103 -27.79 37.12 25.13
CA ASP A 103 -29.01 37.58 24.50
C ASP A 103 -28.75 37.80 22.98
N PRO A 104 -29.38 37.05 22.06
CA PRO A 104 -29.13 37.19 20.62
C PRO A 104 -29.55 38.58 20.09
N ARG A 105 -30.48 39.30 20.69
CA ARG A 105 -30.90 40.61 20.23
C ARG A 105 -29.89 41.72 20.52
N THR A 106 -29.28 41.65 21.72
CA THR A 106 -28.37 42.71 22.22
C THR A 106 -26.90 42.32 22.18
N GLY A 107 -26.61 41.02 22.04
CA GLY A 107 -25.26 40.47 22.17
C GLY A 107 -24.68 40.53 23.57
N LYS A 108 -25.47 40.97 24.58
CA LYS A 108 -25.00 41.12 25.96
C LYS A 108 -24.99 39.77 26.71
N PRO A 109 -23.96 39.52 27.54
CA PRO A 109 -23.92 38.34 28.40
C PRO A 109 -24.98 38.44 29.51
N LEU A 110 -25.86 37.44 29.59
CA LEU A 110 -26.87 37.31 30.65
C LEU A 110 -26.34 36.53 31.85
N ALA A 111 -25.47 35.58 31.63
CA ALA A 111 -24.79 34.81 32.66
C ALA A 111 -23.46 34.32 32.13
N ALA A 112 -22.47 34.17 33.01
CA ALA A 112 -21.16 33.61 32.69
C ALA A 112 -20.71 32.69 33.83
N SER A 113 -19.94 31.66 33.51
CA SER A 113 -19.37 30.72 34.48
C SER A 113 -18.01 30.22 33.99
N GLY A 114 -17.07 30.01 34.91
CA GLY A 114 -15.70 29.58 34.58
C GLY A 114 -14.80 30.70 34.07
N GLU A 115 -13.84 30.39 33.20
CA GLU A 115 -12.92 31.38 32.61
C GLU A 115 -13.66 32.36 31.67
N LYS A 116 -13.11 33.55 31.49
CA LYS A 116 -13.66 34.56 30.58
C LYS A 116 -13.68 34.05 29.13
N VAL A 117 -14.86 34.02 28.53
CA VAL A 117 -15.07 33.61 27.13
C VAL A 117 -14.68 34.76 26.20
N PRO A 118 -13.72 34.60 25.27
CA PRO A 118 -13.36 35.61 24.30
C PRO A 118 -14.44 35.75 23.22
N LEU A 119 -15.22 36.82 23.24
CA LEU A 119 -16.32 37.05 22.30
C LEU A 119 -15.92 38.00 21.17
N THR A 120 -14.67 38.36 21.04
CA THR A 120 -14.18 39.25 19.98
C THR A 120 -14.43 38.62 18.59
N GLY A 121 -15.15 39.34 17.73
CA GLY A 121 -15.50 38.81 16.38
C GLY A 121 -16.70 37.86 16.38
N VAL A 122 -17.41 37.68 17.49
CA VAL A 122 -18.65 36.91 17.57
C VAL A 122 -19.84 37.85 17.45
N ASP A 123 -20.55 37.83 16.33
CA ASP A 123 -21.82 38.54 16.20
C ASP A 123 -22.98 37.62 16.66
N ALA A 124 -23.46 37.86 17.86
CA ALA A 124 -24.53 37.06 18.44
C ALA A 124 -25.85 37.17 17.67
N LYS A 125 -26.10 38.31 17.00
CA LYS A 125 -27.32 38.51 16.23
C LYS A 125 -27.33 37.63 14.95
N ASP A 126 -26.21 37.56 14.23
CA ASP A 126 -26.09 36.73 13.03
C ASP A 126 -26.16 35.25 13.38
N LEU A 127 -25.52 34.82 14.46
CA LEU A 127 -25.48 33.43 14.90
C LEU A 127 -26.83 32.93 15.44
N ALA A 128 -27.68 33.79 15.89
CA ALA A 128 -28.97 33.43 16.49
C ALA A 128 -30.12 33.39 15.46
N ARG A 129 -29.91 33.72 14.20
CA ARG A 129 -30.96 33.65 13.15
C ARG A 129 -31.52 32.24 13.03
N PRO A 130 -32.86 32.09 13.01
CA PRO A 130 -33.49 30.75 12.93
C PRO A 130 -33.15 29.98 11.66
N ASP A 131 -32.89 30.67 10.56
CA ASP A 131 -32.65 30.08 9.23
C ASP A 131 -31.24 29.52 9.05
N THR A 132 -30.30 29.84 9.97
CA THR A 132 -28.98 29.23 9.96
C THR A 132 -29.04 27.92 10.71
N GLY A 133 -28.80 26.78 10.07
CA GLY A 133 -28.75 25.44 10.69
C GLY A 133 -27.86 25.38 11.94
N ASP A 134 -27.12 24.30 12.14
CA ASP A 134 -26.15 24.20 13.25
C ASP A 134 -25.05 25.25 13.13
N ILE A 135 -24.72 25.91 14.25
CA ILE A 135 -23.70 26.95 14.27
C ILE A 135 -22.31 26.31 14.30
N ALA A 136 -21.50 26.58 13.29
CA ALA A 136 -20.15 26.03 13.22
C ALA A 136 -19.23 26.59 14.34
N PRO A 137 -18.34 25.78 14.90
CA PRO A 137 -17.33 26.21 15.85
C PRO A 137 -16.41 27.30 15.27
N ARG A 138 -15.75 28.06 16.13
CA ARG A 138 -14.76 29.08 15.73
C ARG A 138 -13.51 29.00 16.63
N VAL A 139 -12.34 29.21 16.02
CA VAL A 139 -11.10 29.42 16.77
C VAL A 139 -10.86 30.92 16.92
N VAL A 140 -10.78 31.38 18.13
CA VAL A 140 -10.61 32.82 18.44
C VAL A 140 -9.32 33.03 19.23
N GLY A 141 -8.52 34.00 18.79
CA GLY A 141 -7.31 34.43 19.53
C GLY A 141 -7.70 35.16 20.81
N SER A 142 -7.13 34.75 21.92
CA SER A 142 -7.33 35.40 23.23
C SER A 142 -6.22 36.45 23.46
N GLY A 143 -6.20 37.57 22.78
CA GLY A 143 -5.24 38.66 23.00
C GLY A 143 -3.79 38.17 23.20
N SER A 144 -3.30 38.20 24.45
CA SER A 144 -1.99 37.66 24.85
C SER A 144 -2.03 36.16 25.23
N GLY A 145 -3.20 35.51 25.21
CA GLY A 145 -3.40 34.12 25.64
C GLY A 145 -3.42 33.11 24.49
N ALA A 146 -3.41 31.82 24.88
CA ALA A 146 -3.57 30.72 23.91
C ALA A 146 -4.92 30.79 23.20
N PRO A 147 -5.00 30.40 21.87
CA PRO A 147 -6.24 30.35 21.12
C PRO A 147 -7.29 29.48 21.81
N ARG A 148 -8.56 29.87 21.69
CA ARG A 148 -9.70 29.17 22.24
C ARG A 148 -10.63 28.68 21.16
N LEU A 149 -11.18 27.49 21.34
CA LEU A 149 -12.26 26.94 20.54
C LEU A 149 -13.59 27.39 21.17
N LEU A 150 -14.42 28.07 20.39
CA LEU A 150 -15.76 28.44 20.74
C LEU A 150 -16.76 27.50 20.09
N LEU A 151 -17.63 26.92 20.92
CA LEU A 151 -18.72 26.03 20.54
C LEU A 151 -20.03 26.72 20.84
N PHE A 152 -20.99 26.57 19.96
CA PHE A 152 -22.26 27.31 20.00
C PHE A 152 -23.45 26.36 19.99
N ALA A 153 -24.49 26.73 20.76
CA ALA A 153 -25.79 26.09 20.66
C ALA A 153 -26.92 27.09 20.97
N ARG A 154 -28.09 26.87 20.38
CA ARG A 154 -29.29 27.65 20.71
C ARG A 154 -30.05 26.95 21.79
N VAL A 155 -30.56 27.75 22.74
CA VAL A 155 -31.35 27.27 23.87
C VAL A 155 -32.66 28.03 23.89
N SER A 156 -33.79 27.31 23.90
CA SER A 156 -35.12 27.92 24.08
C SER A 156 -35.50 27.88 25.56
N VAL A 157 -35.69 29.03 26.15
CA VAL A 157 -36.14 29.16 27.57
C VAL A 157 -37.54 29.70 27.60
N PRO A 158 -38.54 29.02 28.25
CA PRO A 158 -39.87 29.54 28.40
C PRO A 158 -39.83 30.86 29.16
N VAL A 159 -40.51 31.86 28.68
CA VAL A 159 -40.68 33.14 29.37
C VAL A 159 -41.71 32.91 30.46
N ALA A 160 -41.31 33.12 31.74
CA ALA A 160 -42.28 33.09 32.81
C ALA A 160 -43.35 34.16 32.56
N GLY A 161 -44.61 33.72 32.37
CA GLY A 161 -45.71 34.61 32.11
C GLY A 161 -45.78 35.74 33.10
N ARG A 162 -45.97 36.95 32.61
CA ARG A 162 -46.34 38.11 33.43
C ARG A 162 -47.53 37.69 34.29
N LYS A 163 -47.48 37.90 35.62
CA LYS A 163 -48.63 37.77 36.48
C LYS A 163 -49.75 38.55 35.81
N GLN A 164 -50.82 37.85 35.39
CA GLN A 164 -52.07 38.49 35.05
C GLN A 164 -52.56 39.20 36.27
N ASP A 165 -52.65 40.53 36.21
CA ASP A 165 -53.46 41.34 37.14
C ASP A 165 -54.89 40.79 37.04
N GLU A 166 -55.39 40.32 38.22
CA GLU A 166 -56.78 39.97 38.44
C GLU A 166 -57.66 41.21 38.24
N ASN A 167 -58.22 41.37 37.06
CA ASN A 167 -59.47 42.08 36.79
C ASN A 167 -59.73 42.10 35.28
N GLN A 168 -60.48 41.11 34.82
CA GLN A 168 -61.52 41.33 33.80
C GLN A 168 -62.24 39.97 33.52
N ASP A 169 -63.37 39.83 34.21
CA ASP A 169 -64.44 39.00 33.68
C ASP A 169 -64.88 39.55 32.33
N GLN A 170 -64.81 38.74 31.32
CA GLN A 170 -65.85 38.62 30.27
C GLN A 170 -65.50 37.52 29.23
N ALA A 171 -66.47 36.71 29.02
CA ALA A 171 -66.58 35.58 28.15
C ALA A 171 -66.05 35.79 26.72
N GLY A 172 -65.46 34.74 26.18
CA GLY A 172 -65.12 34.64 24.74
C GLY A 172 -64.35 33.38 24.43
N ASP A 173 -65.06 32.32 24.17
CA ASP A 173 -64.63 31.06 23.55
C ASP A 173 -63.77 31.32 22.30
N LEU A 174 -62.51 30.97 22.34
CA LEU A 174 -61.70 30.65 21.12
C LEU A 174 -60.53 29.77 21.53
N ARG A 175 -60.54 28.55 21.08
CA ARG A 175 -59.40 27.64 21.00
C ARG A 175 -58.25 28.33 20.27
N GLY A 176 -57.25 28.81 21.00
CA GLY A 176 -56.01 29.35 20.47
C GLY A 176 -54.86 28.62 21.12
N ASP A 177 -54.07 27.98 20.35
CA ASP A 177 -52.80 27.35 20.68
C ASP A 177 -52.00 28.26 21.65
N GLN A 178 -51.84 27.83 22.90
CA GLN A 178 -50.93 28.48 23.84
C GLN A 178 -49.49 28.13 23.46
N ASP A 179 -48.97 28.72 22.38
CA ASP A 179 -47.54 28.84 22.15
C ASP A 179 -46.95 29.67 23.34
N ALA A 180 -46.45 28.97 24.36
CA ALA A 180 -45.66 29.57 25.41
C ALA A 180 -44.49 30.30 24.73
N GLU A 181 -44.52 31.66 24.77
CA GLU A 181 -43.45 32.47 24.20
C GLU A 181 -42.10 31.99 24.74
N SER A 182 -41.37 31.27 23.91
CA SER A 182 -40.03 30.80 24.19
C SER A 182 -39.00 31.83 23.74
N ARG A 183 -38.11 32.27 24.66
CA ARG A 183 -37.02 33.16 24.33
C ARG A 183 -35.81 32.35 23.90
N ALA A 184 -35.38 32.51 22.65
CA ALA A 184 -34.14 31.92 22.15
C ALA A 184 -32.94 32.63 22.77
N LEU A 185 -31.99 31.91 23.35
CA LEU A 185 -30.72 32.36 23.85
C LEU A 185 -29.58 31.68 23.13
N LEU A 186 -28.41 32.32 23.06
CA LEU A 186 -27.21 31.74 22.50
C LEU A 186 -26.28 31.25 23.60
N PHE A 187 -26.07 29.96 23.68
CA PHE A 187 -25.12 29.34 24.61
C PHE A 187 -23.78 29.19 23.91
N VAL A 188 -22.72 29.68 24.53
CA VAL A 188 -21.33 29.65 24.01
C VAL A 188 -20.44 29.02 25.06
N VAL A 189 -19.71 27.98 24.66
CA VAL A 189 -18.69 27.30 25.48
C VAL A 189 -17.32 27.61 24.92
N SER A 190 -16.38 27.94 25.80
CA SER A 190 -14.97 28.16 25.45
C SER A 190 -14.13 27.01 25.98
N GLU A 191 -13.41 26.33 25.04
CA GLU A 191 -12.48 25.25 25.37
C GLU A 191 -11.06 25.61 24.93
N LYS A 192 -10.06 24.99 25.57
CA LYS A 192 -8.69 25.04 25.06
C LYS A 192 -8.60 24.24 23.79
N VAL A 193 -7.93 24.81 22.77
CA VAL A 193 -7.62 24.04 21.54
C VAL A 193 -6.73 22.87 21.92
N ALA A 194 -7.20 21.66 21.67
CA ALA A 194 -6.46 20.44 21.99
C ALA A 194 -5.19 20.33 21.12
N ALA A 195 -4.07 20.01 21.74
CA ALA A 195 -2.85 19.69 21.01
C ALA A 195 -3.00 18.35 20.27
N PRO A 196 -2.45 18.21 19.06
CA PRO A 196 -2.51 16.95 18.34
C PRO A 196 -1.77 15.85 19.11
N ALA A 197 -2.40 14.68 19.24
CA ALA A 197 -1.75 13.52 19.83
C ALA A 197 -0.70 12.96 18.86
N VAL A 198 0.57 12.95 19.26
CA VAL A 198 1.69 12.41 18.49
C VAL A 198 2.42 11.33 19.28
N TYR A 199 2.83 10.28 18.58
CA TYR A 199 3.47 9.10 19.14
C TYR A 199 4.88 8.94 18.61
N GLY A 200 5.74 8.30 19.39
CA GLY A 200 7.15 8.07 19.06
C GLY A 200 8.09 9.13 19.61
N ALA A 201 9.29 8.68 19.98
CA ALA A 201 10.32 9.54 20.57
C ALA A 201 10.84 10.60 19.57
N GLY A 202 11.06 11.81 20.06
CA GLY A 202 11.62 12.93 19.27
C GLY A 202 10.65 13.51 18.24
N ARG A 203 9.36 13.15 18.26
CA ARG A 203 8.35 13.71 17.37
C ARG A 203 7.61 14.84 18.08
N THR A 204 7.27 15.85 17.31
CA THR A 204 6.49 16.99 17.76
C THR A 204 5.27 17.15 16.88
N GLY A 205 4.18 17.63 17.46
CA GLY A 205 2.94 17.92 16.76
C GLY A 205 2.52 19.37 16.98
N GLN A 206 2.05 20.02 15.93
CA GLN A 206 1.51 21.38 15.98
C GLN A 206 0.17 21.42 15.26
N LEU A 207 -0.76 22.19 15.84
CA LEU A 207 -2.00 22.55 15.17
C LEU A 207 -1.87 24.01 14.74
N VAL A 208 -2.04 24.29 13.46
CA VAL A 208 -1.88 25.63 12.86
C VAL A 208 -3.18 26.08 12.22
N ASP A 209 -3.40 27.39 12.24
CA ASP A 209 -4.53 28.02 11.55
C ASP A 209 -4.24 28.25 10.05
N ARG A 210 -5.21 28.79 9.33
CA ARG A 210 -5.10 29.13 7.89
C ARG A 210 -3.92 30.05 7.56
N ASN A 211 -3.44 30.84 8.51
CA ASN A 211 -2.34 31.80 8.34
C ASN A 211 -0.98 31.21 8.77
N GLY A 212 -0.95 29.93 9.17
CA GLY A 212 0.26 29.28 9.68
C GLY A 212 0.60 29.64 11.14
N LYS A 213 -0.32 30.29 11.87
CA LYS A 213 -0.12 30.58 13.29
C LYS A 213 -0.37 29.31 14.10
N VAL A 214 0.57 28.97 14.97
CA VAL A 214 0.44 27.80 15.88
C VAL A 214 -0.63 28.07 16.94
N CYS A 215 -1.65 27.22 16.96
CA CYS A 215 -2.76 27.24 17.91
C CYS A 215 -2.48 26.36 19.14
N ALA A 216 -1.86 25.20 18.93
CA ALA A 216 -1.50 24.27 19.99
C ALA A 216 -0.28 23.44 19.56
N SER A 217 0.49 22.94 20.52
CA SER A 217 1.66 22.10 20.26
C SER A 217 1.81 20.98 21.29
N ALA A 218 2.34 19.84 20.85
CA ALA A 218 2.69 18.69 21.67
C ALA A 218 4.09 18.17 21.28
N PRO A 219 4.98 17.85 22.21
CA PRO A 219 4.89 18.20 23.63
C PRO A 219 4.95 19.70 23.84
N THR A 220 4.32 20.19 24.92
CA THR A 220 4.19 21.63 25.24
C THR A 220 5.55 22.30 25.48
N THR A 221 6.57 21.52 25.81
CA THR A 221 7.94 21.95 26.08
C THR A 221 8.90 21.48 25.02
N GLY A 222 8.61 21.76 23.75
CA GLY A 222 9.49 21.44 22.63
C GLY A 222 10.69 22.40 22.51
N ALA A 223 11.60 22.43 23.49
CA ALA A 223 12.82 23.25 23.45
C ALA A 223 13.68 22.97 22.18
N ALA A 224 13.65 21.74 21.66
CA ALA A 224 14.36 21.36 20.44
C ALA A 224 13.78 21.99 19.16
N LEU A 225 12.47 22.26 19.11
CA LEU A 225 11.83 22.91 17.96
C LEU A 225 12.00 24.43 17.95
N ALA A 226 12.08 25.05 19.11
CA ALA A 226 12.19 26.51 19.24
C ALA A 226 13.53 27.06 18.74
N ALA A 227 14.57 26.24 18.69
CA ALA A 227 15.92 26.64 18.29
C ALA A 227 16.16 26.56 16.76
N ALA A 228 15.26 25.99 15.98
CA ALA A 228 15.48 25.78 14.56
C ALA A 228 14.99 26.97 13.73
N ALA A 229 15.77 27.38 12.75
CA ALA A 229 15.46 28.51 11.86
C ALA A 229 14.17 28.31 11.04
N ASP A 230 13.79 27.06 10.77
CA ASP A 230 12.61 26.67 10.02
C ASP A 230 11.32 26.60 10.85
N HIS A 231 11.40 26.85 12.18
CA HIS A 231 10.26 26.79 13.10
C HIS A 231 9.06 27.66 12.67
N ARG A 232 9.33 28.80 12.03
CA ARG A 232 8.27 29.70 11.51
C ARG A 232 7.88 29.39 10.08
N ALA A 233 8.81 28.89 9.27
CA ALA A 233 8.59 28.63 7.85
C ALA A 233 7.73 27.37 7.62
N LEU A 234 7.95 26.30 8.38
CA LEU A 234 7.22 25.04 8.23
C LEU A 234 5.72 25.15 8.51
N PRO A 235 5.23 25.80 9.59
CA PRO A 235 3.81 26.01 9.79
C PRO A 235 3.14 26.79 8.67
N ALA A 236 3.80 27.84 8.18
CA ALA A 236 3.30 28.62 7.06
C ALA A 236 3.28 27.83 5.74
N ALA A 237 4.32 27.04 5.47
CA ALA A 237 4.40 26.14 4.31
C ALA A 237 3.29 25.07 4.35
N ALA A 238 3.07 24.45 5.52
CA ALA A 238 2.03 23.45 5.72
C ALA A 238 0.63 24.04 5.54
N ALA A 239 0.34 25.20 6.13
CA ALA A 239 -0.93 25.89 5.95
C ALA A 239 -1.17 26.32 4.48
N ASN A 240 -0.12 26.73 3.77
CA ASN A 240 -0.20 27.03 2.35
C ASN A 240 -0.46 25.78 1.51
N ALA A 241 0.26 24.69 1.78
CA ALA A 241 0.06 23.42 1.11
C ALA A 241 -1.35 22.88 1.32
N ALA A 242 -1.89 22.97 2.54
CA ALA A 242 -3.27 22.58 2.85
C ALA A 242 -4.30 23.41 2.10
N ARG A 243 -4.09 24.73 1.97
CA ARG A 243 -4.98 25.62 1.17
C ARG A 243 -4.94 25.28 -0.32
N THR A 244 -3.76 25.00 -0.86
CA THR A 244 -3.59 24.58 -2.26
C THR A 244 -4.21 23.20 -2.46
N GLY A 245 -4.06 22.30 -1.52
CA GLY A 245 -4.61 20.95 -1.52
C GLY A 245 -6.13 20.90 -1.62
N VAL A 246 -6.85 21.89 -1.06
CA VAL A 246 -8.31 22.00 -1.25
C VAL A 246 -8.70 22.08 -2.73
N HIS A 247 -7.87 22.70 -3.57
CA HIS A 247 -8.10 22.81 -5.01
C HIS A 247 -7.63 21.59 -5.80
N THR A 248 -6.61 20.88 -5.31
CA THR A 248 -6.03 19.68 -5.97
C THR A 248 -6.62 18.37 -5.43
N GLY A 249 -7.39 18.41 -4.35
CA GLY A 249 -7.91 17.23 -3.67
C GLY A 249 -6.92 16.60 -2.67
N ASP A 250 -5.77 17.23 -2.43
CA ASP A 250 -4.76 16.73 -1.51
C ASP A 250 -5.07 17.18 -0.07
N VAL A 251 -5.44 16.26 0.77
CA VAL A 251 -5.75 16.51 2.19
C VAL A 251 -4.54 16.35 3.12
N SER A 252 -3.45 15.78 2.63
CA SER A 252 -2.23 15.54 3.41
C SER A 252 -0.98 15.49 2.53
N GLY A 253 0.16 15.81 3.09
CA GLY A 253 1.44 15.77 2.37
C GLY A 253 2.63 15.75 3.32
N SER A 254 3.83 15.79 2.74
CA SER A 254 5.09 15.91 3.48
C SER A 254 5.93 17.07 2.94
N VAL A 255 6.67 17.69 3.83
CA VAL A 255 7.64 18.76 3.52
C VAL A 255 8.95 18.41 4.22
N LEU A 256 10.05 18.56 3.51
CA LEU A 256 11.39 18.41 4.10
C LEU A 256 11.86 19.77 4.60
N GLY A 257 12.24 19.84 5.87
CA GLY A 257 12.89 21.01 6.45
C GLY A 257 14.41 21.00 6.24
N ASP A 258 15.04 22.08 6.68
CA ASP A 258 16.50 22.23 6.56
C ASP A 258 17.29 21.21 7.41
N GLY A 259 18.51 20.94 7.00
CA GLY A 259 19.44 20.12 7.77
C GLY A 259 19.99 20.88 8.97
N HIS A 260 19.98 20.27 10.16
CA HIS A 260 20.51 20.85 11.38
C HIS A 260 21.34 19.82 12.16
N HIS A 261 22.54 20.16 12.56
CA HIS A 261 23.45 19.24 13.28
C HIS A 261 23.63 17.85 12.62
N GLY A 262 23.66 17.78 11.28
CA GLY A 262 23.76 16.50 10.56
C GLY A 262 22.48 15.65 10.55
N LEU A 263 21.35 16.20 10.99
CA LEU A 263 20.02 15.61 10.93
C LEU A 263 19.15 16.37 9.92
N ARG A 264 18.23 15.70 9.27
CA ARG A 264 17.21 16.29 8.39
C ARG A 264 15.87 16.29 9.12
N ARG A 265 15.12 17.38 8.99
CA ARG A 265 13.75 17.44 9.52
C ARG A 265 12.76 16.95 8.50
N VAL A 266 12.02 15.89 8.86
CA VAL A 266 10.89 15.37 8.10
C VAL A 266 9.62 15.85 8.73
N THR A 267 8.76 16.47 7.94
CA THR A 267 7.50 17.06 8.39
C THR A 267 6.35 16.50 7.57
N GLY A 268 5.34 15.98 8.26
CA GLY A 268 4.05 15.63 7.67
C GLY A 268 3.02 16.70 7.97
N TRP A 269 2.10 16.97 7.06
CA TRP A 269 0.96 17.83 7.29
C TRP A 269 -0.33 17.19 6.84
N ALA A 270 -1.43 17.51 7.52
CA ALA A 270 -2.77 17.10 7.11
C ALA A 270 -3.82 18.13 7.52
N SER A 271 -4.79 18.39 6.66
CA SER A 271 -5.92 19.24 6.96
C SER A 271 -6.85 18.56 7.95
N VAL A 272 -7.36 19.31 8.92
CA VAL A 272 -8.45 18.86 9.78
C VAL A 272 -9.75 19.01 8.99
N ALA A 273 -9.99 18.04 8.10
CA ALA A 273 -11.18 17.99 7.25
C ALA A 273 -11.86 16.65 7.49
N ALA A 274 -13.20 16.65 7.51
CA ALA A 274 -13.93 15.40 7.53
C ALA A 274 -13.92 14.75 6.17
N THR A 275 -13.90 13.45 6.18
CA THR A 275 -14.06 12.62 5.00
C THR A 275 -15.45 12.79 4.36
N ASP A 276 -16.45 13.28 5.12
CA ASP A 276 -17.86 13.33 4.72
C ASP A 276 -18.43 14.74 4.47
N GLY A 277 -17.62 15.78 4.46
CA GLY A 277 -18.01 17.15 4.05
C GLY A 277 -19.06 17.88 4.91
N LYS A 278 -19.54 17.28 5.98
CA LYS A 278 -20.59 17.84 6.89
C LYS A 278 -20.10 18.09 8.33
N ASP A 279 -18.81 18.10 8.54
CA ASP A 279 -18.22 18.20 9.88
C ASP A 279 -18.01 19.63 10.32
N ASP A 280 -18.32 19.88 11.60
CA ASP A 280 -18.06 21.15 12.29
C ASP A 280 -16.58 21.57 12.24
N ALA A 281 -15.66 20.60 12.29
CA ALA A 281 -14.23 20.84 12.31
C ALA A 281 -13.66 21.30 10.96
N SER A 282 -14.25 20.87 9.84
CA SER A 282 -13.73 21.17 8.49
C SER A 282 -13.75 22.65 8.15
N GLY A 283 -14.77 23.37 8.62
CA GLY A 283 -14.92 24.83 8.44
C GLY A 283 -13.83 25.69 9.11
N LEU A 284 -13.11 25.14 10.08
CA LEU A 284 -12.09 25.87 10.86
C LEU A 284 -10.81 26.15 10.07
N GLY A 285 -10.52 25.37 9.01
CA GLY A 285 -9.29 25.49 8.21
C GLY A 285 -8.03 25.26 9.03
N LEU A 286 -8.10 24.33 9.98
CA LEU A 286 -6.96 23.92 10.78
C LEU A 286 -6.12 22.88 10.04
N THR A 287 -4.81 22.91 10.27
CA THR A 287 -3.86 21.93 9.70
C THR A 287 -3.01 21.38 10.84
N VAL A 288 -2.88 20.05 10.89
CA VAL A 288 -1.94 19.38 11.79
C VAL A 288 -0.60 19.26 11.09
N LEU A 289 0.45 19.56 11.81
CA LEU A 289 1.85 19.41 11.41
C LEU A 289 2.53 18.46 12.38
N THR A 290 3.18 17.42 11.89
CA THR A 290 4.05 16.55 12.68
C THR A 290 5.48 16.66 12.17
N ALA A 291 6.46 16.69 13.05
CA ALA A 291 7.85 16.82 12.65
C ALA A 291 8.77 15.95 13.50
N ARG A 292 9.80 15.40 12.85
CA ARG A 292 10.85 14.62 13.49
C ARG A 292 12.19 14.86 12.80
N GLU A 293 13.29 14.80 13.56
CA GLU A 293 14.63 14.81 13.02
C GLU A 293 15.10 13.39 12.78
N VAL A 294 15.65 13.14 11.58
CA VAL A 294 16.20 11.86 11.17
C VAL A 294 17.60 12.04 10.63
N PRO A 295 18.52 11.10 10.87
CA PRO A 295 19.80 11.12 10.22
C PRO A 295 19.58 10.98 8.69
N PRO A 296 20.31 11.76 7.87
CA PRO A 296 20.24 11.57 6.43
C PRO A 296 20.65 10.13 6.11
N ALA A 297 20.01 9.55 5.11
CA ALA A 297 20.45 8.27 4.60
C ALA A 297 21.93 8.44 4.24
N LYS A 298 22.78 7.56 4.77
CA LYS A 298 24.15 7.51 4.28
C LYS A 298 24.06 7.34 2.78
N ALA A 299 24.63 8.26 2.01
CA ALA A 299 24.64 8.15 0.57
C ALA A 299 25.04 6.71 0.23
N GLY A 300 24.06 5.91 -0.12
CA GLY A 300 24.25 4.50 -0.40
C GLY A 300 25.21 4.44 -1.55
N GLY A 301 26.36 3.79 -1.32
CA GLY A 301 27.43 3.79 -2.29
C GLY A 301 26.91 3.32 -3.64
N ASP A 302 27.03 4.14 -4.64
CA ASP A 302 27.19 3.81 -6.05
C ASP A 302 26.20 2.82 -6.71
N HIS A 303 24.90 2.97 -6.48
CA HIS A 303 23.93 2.27 -7.33
C HIS A 303 24.15 2.60 -8.81
N MET A 304 24.58 3.81 -9.12
CA MET A 304 24.94 4.22 -10.47
C MET A 304 26.17 3.48 -10.99
N TRP A 305 27.23 3.31 -10.18
CA TRP A 305 28.39 2.52 -10.56
C TRP A 305 28.03 1.05 -10.77
N PHE A 306 27.24 0.48 -9.87
CA PHE A 306 26.74 -0.88 -10.03
C PHE A 306 25.88 -1.05 -11.30
N ALA A 307 25.00 -0.09 -11.60
CA ALA A 307 24.19 -0.08 -12.81
C ALA A 307 25.06 -0.06 -14.07
N LEU A 308 26.09 0.79 -14.09
CA LEU A 308 27.04 0.90 -15.20
C LEU A 308 27.87 -0.39 -15.39
N VAL A 309 28.36 -0.98 -14.30
CA VAL A 309 29.10 -2.25 -14.33
C VAL A 309 28.21 -3.40 -14.83
N ALA A 310 26.98 -3.52 -14.32
CA ALA A 310 26.04 -4.56 -14.75
C ALA A 310 25.67 -4.40 -16.23
N ALA A 311 25.34 -3.20 -16.66
CA ALA A 311 25.03 -2.88 -18.04
C ALA A 311 26.24 -3.09 -18.97
N GLY A 312 27.41 -2.62 -18.56
CA GLY A 312 28.67 -2.79 -19.30
C GLY A 312 29.05 -4.27 -19.49
N ALA A 313 28.89 -5.07 -18.44
CA ALA A 313 29.11 -6.51 -18.51
C ALA A 313 28.17 -7.18 -19.55
N LEU A 314 26.90 -6.78 -19.61
CA LEU A 314 25.96 -7.30 -20.62
C LEU A 314 26.33 -6.85 -22.02
N VAL A 315 26.81 -5.62 -22.23
CA VAL A 315 27.33 -5.14 -23.53
C VAL A 315 28.52 -6.00 -23.98
N VAL A 316 29.46 -6.27 -23.08
CA VAL A 316 30.61 -7.14 -23.37
C VAL A 316 30.16 -8.55 -23.75
N ILE A 317 29.21 -9.11 -23.00
CA ILE A 317 28.62 -10.45 -23.32
C ILE A 317 27.93 -10.42 -24.68
N ALA A 318 27.13 -9.39 -24.97
CA ALA A 318 26.45 -9.23 -26.24
C ALA A 318 27.44 -9.16 -27.42
N ALA A 319 28.51 -8.37 -27.26
CA ALA A 319 29.58 -8.26 -28.25
C ALA A 319 30.31 -9.60 -28.44
N LEU A 320 30.70 -10.28 -27.35
CA LEU A 320 31.38 -11.57 -27.39
C LEU A 320 30.52 -12.64 -28.08
N VAL A 321 29.26 -12.80 -27.67
CA VAL A 321 28.32 -13.78 -28.23
C VAL A 321 28.11 -13.49 -29.73
N THR A 322 27.92 -12.24 -30.11
CA THR A 322 27.73 -11.84 -31.51
C THR A 322 28.98 -12.11 -32.31
N LEU A 323 30.17 -11.80 -31.84
CA LEU A 323 31.46 -12.03 -32.52
C LEU A 323 31.71 -13.52 -32.70
N VAL A 324 31.41 -14.34 -31.69
CA VAL A 324 31.55 -15.80 -31.78
C VAL A 324 30.56 -16.37 -32.79
N LEU A 325 29.28 -15.99 -32.77
CA LEU A 325 28.30 -16.45 -33.76
C LEU A 325 28.63 -15.97 -35.17
N TRP A 326 29.10 -14.73 -35.31
CA TRP A 326 29.54 -14.20 -36.60
C TRP A 326 30.74 -14.95 -37.17
N GLY A 327 31.77 -15.19 -36.36
CA GLY A 327 32.99 -15.88 -36.74
C GLY A 327 32.78 -17.36 -37.06
N THR A 328 31.95 -18.06 -36.27
CA THR A 328 31.76 -19.52 -36.38
C THR A 328 30.62 -19.92 -37.31
N MET A 329 29.59 -19.07 -37.50
CA MET A 329 28.43 -19.40 -38.33
C MET A 329 28.33 -18.54 -39.59
N GLN A 330 28.28 -17.23 -39.45
CA GLN A 330 27.97 -16.36 -40.59
C GLN A 330 29.10 -16.34 -41.61
N ARG A 331 30.34 -16.20 -41.18
CA ARG A 331 31.51 -16.10 -42.06
C ARG A 331 31.78 -17.42 -42.84
N PRO A 332 31.76 -18.60 -42.19
CA PRO A 332 31.92 -19.88 -42.92
C PRO A 332 30.76 -20.20 -43.87
N LEU A 333 29.52 -19.93 -43.49
CA LEU A 333 28.34 -20.14 -44.35
C LEU A 333 28.39 -19.30 -45.62
N LEU A 334 28.81 -18.04 -45.53
CA LEU A 334 28.96 -17.18 -46.71
C LEU A 334 30.02 -17.71 -47.67
N ARG A 335 31.15 -18.21 -47.12
CA ARG A 335 32.21 -18.84 -47.95
C ARG A 335 31.72 -20.11 -48.62
N LEU A 336 30.97 -20.95 -47.89
CA LEU A 336 30.36 -22.18 -48.45
C LEU A 336 29.34 -21.87 -49.53
N HIS A 337 28.50 -20.86 -49.34
CA HIS A 337 27.54 -20.39 -50.33
C HIS A 337 28.24 -20.00 -51.63
N LEU A 338 29.30 -19.16 -51.54
CA LEU A 338 30.08 -18.74 -52.70
C LEU A 338 30.80 -19.93 -53.38
N SER A 339 31.35 -20.87 -52.59
CA SER A 339 32.00 -22.06 -53.12
C SER A 339 31.02 -23.02 -53.82
N ALA A 340 29.85 -23.24 -53.23
CA ALA A 340 28.82 -24.10 -53.85
C ALA A 340 28.25 -23.47 -55.12
N ALA A 341 28.00 -22.15 -55.14
CA ALA A 341 27.54 -21.42 -56.32
C ALA A 341 28.60 -21.46 -57.45
N ARG A 342 29.89 -21.31 -57.09
CA ARG A 342 31.00 -21.43 -58.03
C ARG A 342 31.08 -22.81 -58.64
N LEU A 343 31.03 -23.87 -57.84
CA LEU A 343 31.02 -25.27 -58.34
C LEU A 343 29.82 -25.57 -59.26
N ALA A 344 28.63 -25.09 -58.86
CA ALA A 344 27.42 -25.25 -59.68
C ALA A 344 27.53 -24.53 -61.03
N LYS A 345 28.18 -23.36 -61.08
CA LYS A 345 28.50 -22.65 -62.34
C LYS A 345 29.51 -23.39 -63.15
N GLY A 346 30.53 -24.01 -62.51
CA GLY A 346 31.60 -24.75 -63.16
C GLY A 346 31.14 -26.03 -63.90
N VAL A 347 29.91 -26.44 -63.67
CA VAL A 347 29.28 -27.61 -64.41
C VAL A 347 28.61 -27.19 -65.71
N GLY A 348 28.53 -25.89 -66.03
CA GLY A 348 27.96 -25.42 -67.28
C GLY A 348 28.82 -25.77 -68.54
N ASP A 349 28.26 -25.62 -69.74
CA ASP A 349 28.89 -25.98 -71.02
C ASP A 349 29.77 -24.87 -71.60
N MET A 350 30.02 -23.78 -70.91
CA MET A 350 30.81 -22.64 -71.38
C MET A 350 32.34 -22.87 -71.28
N PRO A 351 33.17 -22.33 -72.20
CA PRO A 351 34.64 -22.55 -72.26
C PRO A 351 35.39 -21.86 -71.10
N GLY A 352 34.98 -21.69 -69.99
CA GLY A 352 35.61 -21.17 -68.80
C GLY A 352 35.20 -21.90 -67.54
N ASP A 353 34.12 -22.64 -67.61
CA ASP A 353 33.47 -23.28 -66.50
C ASP A 353 34.35 -24.35 -65.82
N ARG A 354 35.14 -25.07 -66.58
CA ARG A 354 36.11 -26.08 -66.07
C ARG A 354 37.23 -25.50 -65.26
N ALA A 355 37.63 -24.22 -65.46
CA ALA A 355 38.64 -23.53 -64.64
C ALA A 355 38.14 -23.24 -63.25
N GLU A 356 36.81 -23.07 -63.07
CA GLU A 356 36.19 -22.84 -61.72
C GLU A 356 36.11 -24.15 -60.90
N LEU A 357 35.99 -25.30 -61.54
CA LEU A 357 36.09 -26.65 -60.97
C LEU A 357 37.49 -26.98 -60.47
N ALA A 358 38.54 -26.45 -61.15
CA ALA A 358 39.95 -26.74 -60.81
C ALA A 358 40.34 -26.14 -59.39
N ARG A 359 39.65 -25.08 -58.89
CA ARG A 359 39.98 -24.47 -57.64
C ARG A 359 39.45 -25.28 -56.44
N PRO A 360 40.26 -25.67 -55.48
CA PRO A 360 39.81 -26.44 -54.30
C PRO A 360 38.85 -25.65 -53.46
N VAL A 361 37.92 -26.35 -52.79
CA VAL A 361 36.99 -25.76 -51.78
C VAL A 361 37.76 -25.62 -50.47
N PRO A 362 37.75 -24.42 -49.82
CA PRO A 362 38.38 -24.28 -48.53
C PRO A 362 37.63 -25.12 -47.48
N VAL A 363 38.34 -26.09 -46.91
CA VAL A 363 37.82 -27.01 -45.90
C VAL A 363 38.20 -26.46 -44.49
N ASP A 364 37.65 -25.32 -44.15
CA ASP A 364 37.91 -24.68 -42.83
C ASP A 364 36.84 -25.15 -41.83
N GLY A 365 37.28 -25.61 -40.66
CA GLY A 365 36.40 -25.91 -39.53
C GLY A 365 36.07 -27.41 -39.35
N PHE A 366 35.58 -27.71 -38.15
CA PHE A 366 35.27 -29.09 -37.70
C PHE A 366 33.79 -29.28 -37.36
N ASP A 367 33.00 -28.25 -37.50
CA ASP A 367 31.57 -28.16 -37.25
C ASP A 367 30.74 -28.48 -38.53
N GLU A 368 29.45 -28.26 -38.49
CA GLU A 368 28.54 -28.48 -39.61
C GLU A 368 29.00 -27.74 -40.88
N PRO A 369 29.41 -26.47 -40.87
CA PRO A 369 29.99 -25.81 -42.05
C PRO A 369 31.22 -26.50 -42.57
N GLY A 370 32.15 -26.95 -41.74
CA GLY A 370 33.32 -27.69 -42.18
C GLY A 370 33.00 -29.05 -42.79
N ARG A 371 31.97 -29.75 -42.34
CA ARG A 371 31.44 -31.00 -42.91
C ARG A 371 30.86 -30.78 -44.32
N ILE A 372 30.10 -29.71 -44.52
CA ILE A 372 29.59 -29.32 -45.83
C ILE A 372 30.74 -28.99 -46.76
N GLY A 373 31.78 -28.26 -46.30
CA GLY A 373 32.96 -27.95 -47.08
C GLY A 373 33.69 -29.21 -47.57
N ARG A 374 33.88 -30.20 -46.69
CA ARG A 374 34.48 -31.52 -47.08
C ARG A 374 33.61 -32.28 -48.08
N ALA A 375 32.30 -32.29 -47.90
CA ALA A 375 31.39 -32.92 -48.84
C ALA A 375 31.43 -32.25 -50.22
N LEU A 376 31.46 -30.90 -50.28
CA LEU A 376 31.60 -30.16 -51.53
C LEU A 376 32.93 -30.44 -52.23
N GLU A 377 34.03 -30.54 -51.47
CA GLU A 377 35.34 -30.89 -52.02
C GLU A 377 35.38 -32.34 -52.55
N SER A 378 34.75 -33.29 -51.87
CA SER A 378 34.58 -34.67 -52.38
C SER A 378 33.74 -34.68 -53.65
N ILE A 379 32.64 -33.94 -53.73
CA ILE A 379 31.80 -33.77 -54.89
C ILE A 379 32.62 -33.16 -56.05
N ARG A 380 33.45 -32.14 -55.79
CA ARG A 380 34.33 -31.55 -56.81
C ARG A 380 35.31 -32.56 -57.38
N ARG A 381 35.98 -33.35 -56.52
CA ARG A 381 36.91 -34.41 -57.01
C ARG A 381 36.20 -35.49 -57.81
N GLN A 382 34.98 -35.88 -57.44
CA GLN A 382 34.14 -36.78 -58.20
C GLN A 382 33.82 -36.19 -59.58
N LEU A 383 33.47 -34.91 -59.70
CA LEU A 383 33.21 -34.24 -60.96
C LEU A 383 34.45 -34.16 -61.87
N LEU A 384 35.65 -34.02 -61.29
CA LEU A 384 36.91 -34.06 -62.06
C LEU A 384 37.39 -35.48 -62.43
N GLY A 385 36.78 -36.53 -61.86
CA GLY A 385 37.20 -37.90 -62.05
C GLY A 385 38.40 -38.35 -61.22
N GLU A 386 38.80 -37.57 -60.26
CA GLU A 386 39.94 -37.87 -59.44
C GLU A 386 39.65 -38.97 -58.38
N THR A 387 38.40 -39.10 -57.96
CA THR A 387 38.00 -40.10 -56.98
C THR A 387 36.59 -40.61 -57.20
N GLY A 388 36.33 -41.89 -56.83
CA GLY A 388 34.98 -42.47 -56.81
C GLY A 388 34.17 -42.01 -55.61
N PRO A 389 32.89 -42.40 -55.47
CA PRO A 389 32.09 -42.09 -54.32
C PRO A 389 32.69 -42.73 -53.04
N GLU A 390 33.20 -41.94 -52.17
CA GLU A 390 33.82 -42.40 -50.92
C GLU A 390 32.99 -41.93 -49.73
N PRO A 391 32.58 -42.84 -48.84
CA PRO A 391 31.86 -42.40 -47.64
C PRO A 391 32.74 -41.49 -46.82
N VAL A 392 32.23 -40.29 -46.50
CA VAL A 392 32.90 -39.31 -45.69
C VAL A 392 33.16 -39.93 -44.29
N GLN A 393 34.42 -40.23 -43.97
CA GLN A 393 34.79 -40.85 -42.72
C GLN A 393 34.31 -39.99 -41.51
N PRO A 394 33.70 -40.58 -40.48
CA PRO A 394 33.24 -39.84 -39.31
C PRO A 394 34.46 -39.35 -38.55
N VAL A 395 34.75 -38.08 -38.69
CA VAL A 395 35.76 -37.38 -37.87
C VAL A 395 35.28 -37.34 -36.39
N ARG A 396 36.20 -37.58 -35.44
CA ARG A 396 35.97 -37.53 -33.99
C ARG A 396 34.95 -36.45 -33.64
N ARG A 397 33.91 -36.81 -32.86
CA ARG A 397 32.79 -35.95 -32.44
C ARG A 397 33.34 -34.71 -31.71
N ARG A 398 33.51 -33.61 -32.42
CA ARG A 398 33.73 -32.29 -31.83
C ARG A 398 32.38 -31.60 -31.60
N PRO A 399 32.32 -30.67 -30.61
CA PRO A 399 31.10 -29.94 -30.28
C PRO A 399 30.62 -29.18 -31.55
N GLY A 400 29.45 -29.53 -32.07
CA GLY A 400 28.83 -28.88 -33.22
C GLY A 400 28.15 -27.57 -32.87
N VAL A 401 27.53 -26.92 -33.86
CA VAL A 401 26.78 -25.63 -33.68
C VAL A 401 25.78 -25.66 -32.53
N ARG A 402 25.21 -26.81 -32.18
CA ARG A 402 24.35 -26.97 -31.00
C ARG A 402 25.06 -26.63 -29.70
N ALA A 403 26.26 -27.14 -29.51
CA ALA A 403 27.03 -26.89 -28.30
C ALA A 403 27.41 -25.43 -28.21
N LEU A 404 27.71 -24.77 -29.34
CA LEU A 404 27.99 -23.34 -29.39
C LEU A 404 26.80 -22.50 -28.94
N VAL A 405 25.59 -22.79 -29.46
CA VAL A 405 24.36 -22.08 -29.02
C VAL A 405 24.09 -22.30 -27.53
N LEU A 406 24.33 -23.53 -27.03
CA LEU A 406 24.22 -23.82 -25.59
C LEU A 406 25.24 -23.03 -24.76
N VAL A 407 26.49 -22.91 -25.22
CA VAL A 407 27.53 -22.11 -24.56
C VAL A 407 27.11 -20.62 -24.52
N CYS A 408 26.58 -20.11 -25.64
CA CYS A 408 26.04 -18.73 -25.65
C CYS A 408 24.89 -18.54 -24.67
N ALA A 409 24.00 -19.52 -24.57
CA ALA A 409 22.90 -19.50 -23.59
C ALA A 409 23.41 -19.53 -22.14
N LEU A 410 24.42 -20.37 -21.87
CA LEU A 410 25.06 -20.44 -20.55
C LEU A 410 25.79 -19.13 -20.20
N VAL A 411 26.44 -18.45 -21.15
CA VAL A 411 27.09 -17.16 -20.93
C VAL A 411 26.08 -16.08 -20.59
N ILE A 412 24.93 -16.03 -21.30
CA ILE A 412 23.83 -15.09 -20.96
C ILE A 412 23.23 -15.44 -19.60
N ALA A 413 23.03 -16.73 -19.31
CA ALA A 413 22.51 -17.18 -18.02
C ALA A 413 23.49 -16.87 -16.86
N ALA A 414 24.79 -16.99 -17.09
CA ALA A 414 25.83 -16.64 -16.12
C ALA A 414 25.81 -15.17 -15.70
N TRP A 415 25.25 -14.28 -16.53
CA TRP A 415 24.97 -12.89 -16.14
C TRP A 415 23.63 -12.74 -15.45
N GLY A 416 22.56 -13.33 -15.98
CA GLY A 416 21.19 -13.17 -15.46
C GLY A 416 20.94 -13.90 -14.14
N VAL A 417 21.46 -15.11 -13.96
CA VAL A 417 21.26 -15.91 -12.75
C VAL A 417 21.84 -15.27 -11.50
N PRO A 418 23.07 -14.72 -11.48
CA PRO A 418 23.58 -13.97 -10.34
C PRO A 418 22.72 -12.77 -9.97
N LEU A 419 22.19 -12.03 -10.94
CA LEU A 419 21.29 -10.91 -10.69
C LEU A 419 19.99 -11.38 -10.03
N LEU A 420 19.45 -12.53 -10.44
CA LEU A 420 18.23 -13.10 -9.84
C LEU A 420 18.44 -13.64 -8.42
N PHE A 421 19.57 -14.27 -8.15
CA PHE A 421 19.79 -14.99 -6.90
C PHE A 421 20.69 -14.29 -5.88
N LEU A 422 21.82 -13.70 -6.31
CA LEU A 422 22.75 -13.02 -5.40
C LEU A 422 22.21 -11.70 -4.88
N PHE A 423 21.58 -10.92 -5.77
CA PHE A 423 21.02 -9.62 -5.40
C PHE A 423 19.60 -9.71 -4.83
N ASN A 424 18.96 -10.89 -4.86
CA ASN A 424 17.66 -11.12 -4.21
C ASN A 424 17.77 -11.27 -2.67
N ARG A 425 18.96 -11.34 -2.11
CA ARG A 425 19.18 -11.45 -0.66
C ARG A 425 19.49 -10.08 -0.06
N VAL A 426 18.45 -9.29 0.21
CA VAL A 426 18.62 -8.07 1.01
C VAL A 426 18.84 -8.50 2.47
N PRO A 427 20.00 -8.16 3.10
CA PRO A 427 20.22 -8.48 4.50
C PRO A 427 19.19 -7.76 5.37
N ALA A 428 18.35 -8.50 6.07
CA ALA A 428 17.25 -7.96 6.88
C ALA A 428 17.66 -6.84 7.83
N ALA A 429 18.83 -6.99 8.45
CA ALA A 429 19.37 -6.01 9.40
C ALA A 429 19.80 -4.67 8.76
N LYS A 430 20.05 -4.65 7.44
CA LYS A 430 20.50 -3.44 6.73
C LYS A 430 19.42 -2.83 5.84
N ALA A 431 18.38 -3.60 5.50
CA ALA A 431 17.35 -3.19 4.55
C ALA A 431 16.32 -2.24 5.14
N VAL A 432 15.94 -2.45 6.41
CA VAL A 432 14.90 -1.68 7.08
C VAL A 432 15.54 -0.73 8.09
N PRO A 433 15.44 0.59 7.90
CA PRO A 433 15.93 1.56 8.87
C PRO A 433 15.24 1.39 10.23
N ALA A 434 15.98 1.53 11.33
CA ALA A 434 15.41 1.51 12.68
C ALA A 434 14.30 2.56 12.86
N ALA A 435 14.40 3.69 12.16
CA ALA A 435 13.37 4.72 12.13
C ALA A 435 12.05 4.20 11.58
N ALA A 436 12.04 3.39 10.52
CA ALA A 436 10.81 2.80 9.96
C ALA A 436 10.15 1.80 10.93
N VAL A 437 10.96 1.07 11.71
CA VAL A 437 10.46 0.18 12.77
C VAL A 437 9.81 0.99 13.90
N ALA A 438 10.45 2.10 14.30
CA ALA A 438 9.89 3.02 15.28
C ALA A 438 8.61 3.70 14.79
N ASP A 439 8.52 4.02 13.50
CA ASP A 439 7.32 4.60 12.89
C ASP A 439 6.16 3.60 12.86
N GLN A 440 6.42 2.35 12.51
CA GLN A 440 5.39 1.31 12.57
C GLN A 440 4.82 1.18 14.00
N ARG A 441 5.70 1.22 15.01
CA ARG A 441 5.28 1.23 16.41
C ARG A 441 4.43 2.44 16.75
N ALA A 442 4.89 3.66 16.42
CA ALA A 442 4.18 4.90 16.72
C ALA A 442 2.79 4.94 16.06
N ARG A 443 2.67 4.46 14.83
CA ARG A 443 1.39 4.37 14.12
C ARG A 443 0.47 3.31 14.72
N THR A 444 1.01 2.19 15.20
CA THR A 444 0.24 1.18 15.93
C THR A 444 -0.24 1.72 17.28
N GLU A 445 0.58 2.53 17.99
CA GLU A 445 0.19 3.26 19.18
C GLU A 445 -0.98 4.22 18.90
N ALA A 446 -0.93 4.96 17.78
CA ALA A 446 -2.03 5.83 17.35
C ALA A 446 -3.32 5.05 17.07
N ALA A 447 -3.23 3.88 16.44
CA ALA A 447 -4.38 3.01 16.19
C ALA A 447 -4.97 2.46 17.51
N ALA A 448 -4.12 2.02 18.44
CA ALA A 448 -4.54 1.55 19.76
C ALA A 448 -5.26 2.65 20.55
N ASP A 449 -4.72 3.86 20.54
CA ASP A 449 -5.33 5.01 21.22
C ASP A 449 -6.66 5.43 20.59
N ARG A 450 -6.81 5.28 19.26
CA ARG A 450 -8.10 5.51 18.57
C ARG A 450 -9.17 4.53 19.03
N VAL A 451 -8.86 3.24 19.08
CA VAL A 451 -9.78 2.21 19.61
C VAL A 451 -10.13 2.51 21.06
N GLN A 452 -9.14 2.82 21.88
CA GLN A 452 -9.34 3.20 23.29
C GLN A 452 -10.25 4.41 23.45
N ARG A 453 -10.03 5.46 22.68
CA ARG A 453 -10.88 6.68 22.74
C ARG A 453 -12.30 6.41 22.27
N SER A 454 -12.48 5.61 21.23
CA SER A 454 -13.82 5.22 20.75
C SER A 454 -14.57 4.44 21.81
N LEU A 455 -13.95 3.43 22.41
CA LEU A 455 -14.53 2.66 23.52
C LEU A 455 -14.82 3.56 24.74
N GLY A 456 -13.89 4.46 25.07
CA GLY A 456 -14.06 5.42 26.19
C GLY A 456 -15.26 6.35 25.99
N ARG A 457 -15.46 6.84 24.76
CA ARG A 457 -16.63 7.66 24.41
C ARG A 457 -17.91 6.88 24.55
N SER A 458 -17.98 5.67 23.99
CA SER A 458 -19.16 4.81 24.11
C SER A 458 -19.60 4.64 25.55
N ARG A 459 -18.65 4.43 26.47
CA ARG A 459 -18.95 4.36 27.90
C ARG A 459 -19.48 5.70 28.45
N THR A 460 -18.88 6.83 28.05
CA THR A 460 -19.28 8.16 28.57
C THR A 460 -20.67 8.53 28.08
N ASP A 461 -20.96 8.30 26.81
CA ASP A 461 -22.28 8.56 26.21
C ASP A 461 -23.34 7.66 26.83
N LEU A 462 -23.00 6.39 27.07
CA LEU A 462 -23.87 5.45 27.73
C LEU A 462 -24.14 5.84 29.21
N ALA A 463 -23.16 6.38 29.93
CA ALA A 463 -23.35 6.91 31.30
C ALA A 463 -24.28 8.13 31.29
N ALA A 464 -24.22 8.99 30.28
CA ALA A 464 -25.15 10.10 30.09
C ALA A 464 -26.56 9.59 29.79
N ALA A 465 -26.70 8.59 28.91
CA ALA A 465 -27.97 7.94 28.65
C ALA A 465 -28.56 7.28 29.92
N ALA A 466 -27.72 6.56 30.68
CA ALA A 466 -28.12 5.97 31.96
C ALA A 466 -28.67 7.02 32.95
N SER A 467 -28.03 8.18 33.00
CA SER A 467 -28.50 9.30 33.84
C SER A 467 -29.85 9.85 33.36
N ALA A 468 -30.07 9.94 32.07
CA ALA A 468 -31.34 10.38 31.48
C ALA A 468 -32.47 9.35 31.65
N LEU A 469 -32.13 8.07 31.79
CA LEU A 469 -33.09 6.98 32.06
C LEU A 469 -33.52 6.93 33.55
N SER A 470 -32.81 7.58 34.45
CA SER A 470 -33.10 7.62 35.89
C SER A 470 -34.49 8.22 36.13
N GLY A 471 -35.46 7.44 36.64
CA GLY A 471 -36.81 7.88 36.91
C GLY A 471 -37.63 8.26 35.65
N ALA A 472 -37.18 7.94 34.47
CA ALA A 472 -37.86 8.25 33.22
C ALA A 472 -39.10 7.36 33.04
N ARG A 473 -40.20 7.97 32.55
CA ARG A 473 -41.40 7.20 32.12
C ARG A 473 -41.05 6.26 30.95
N PRO A 474 -41.78 5.13 30.79
CA PRO A 474 -41.44 4.14 29.78
C PRO A 474 -41.35 4.67 28.34
N GLU A 475 -42.15 5.65 27.96
CA GLU A 475 -42.16 6.26 26.63
C GLU A 475 -40.93 7.10 26.40
N ARG A 476 -40.56 7.93 27.39
CA ARG A 476 -39.32 8.75 27.36
C ARG A 476 -38.07 7.89 27.38
N ALA A 477 -38.08 6.78 28.11
CA ALA A 477 -36.96 5.84 28.11
C ALA A 477 -36.74 5.22 26.73
N ALA A 478 -37.85 4.84 26.01
CA ALA A 478 -37.75 4.35 24.66
C ALA A 478 -37.22 5.40 23.66
N GLU A 479 -37.61 6.65 23.85
CA GLU A 479 -37.12 7.76 23.01
C GLU A 479 -35.63 8.03 23.24
N VAL A 480 -35.16 8.04 24.49
CA VAL A 480 -33.75 8.20 24.84
C VAL A 480 -32.90 7.09 24.22
N LEU A 481 -33.36 5.83 24.33
CA LEU A 481 -32.64 4.69 23.75
C LEU A 481 -32.58 4.76 22.21
N ARG A 482 -33.67 5.13 21.54
CA ARG A 482 -33.70 5.28 20.08
C ARG A 482 -32.77 6.37 19.64
N ARG A 483 -32.81 7.55 20.25
CA ARG A 483 -31.91 8.67 19.94
C ARG A 483 -30.47 8.29 20.14
N GLU A 484 -30.13 7.62 21.24
CA GLU A 484 -28.77 7.19 21.54
C GLU A 484 -28.27 6.14 20.51
N HIS A 485 -29.14 5.24 20.08
CA HIS A 485 -28.81 4.28 19.03
C HIS A 485 -28.59 4.96 17.67
N ASP A 486 -29.45 5.93 17.31
CA ASP A 486 -29.35 6.65 16.03
C ASP A 486 -28.11 7.58 15.99
N ASP A 487 -27.74 8.17 17.14
CA ASP A 487 -26.56 9.03 17.27
C ASP A 487 -25.23 8.24 17.27
N HIS A 488 -25.28 6.93 17.55
CA HIS A 488 -24.11 6.05 17.66
C HIS A 488 -24.23 4.79 16.79
N PRO A 489 -23.90 4.87 15.48
CA PRO A 489 -24.00 3.75 14.55
C PRO A 489 -23.16 2.53 14.97
N MET A 490 -22.13 2.74 15.80
CA MET A 490 -21.31 1.65 16.33
C MET A 490 -22.05 0.73 17.33
N PHE A 491 -23.22 1.16 17.86
CA PHE A 491 -24.04 0.33 18.74
C PHE A 491 -24.93 -0.60 17.89
N ARG A 492 -24.52 -1.85 17.79
CA ARG A 492 -25.32 -2.89 17.15
C ARG A 492 -26.66 -3.13 17.85
N SER A 493 -26.62 -3.12 19.19
CA SER A 493 -27.77 -3.32 20.06
C SER A 493 -27.63 -2.42 21.30
N LEU A 494 -28.73 -1.79 21.69
CA LEU A 494 -28.81 -1.00 22.91
C LEU A 494 -29.98 -1.53 23.74
N TYR A 495 -29.71 -1.99 24.96
CA TYR A 495 -30.74 -2.60 25.79
C TYR A 495 -30.55 -2.27 27.26
N VAL A 496 -31.65 -2.38 27.99
CA VAL A 496 -31.72 -2.14 29.44
C VAL A 496 -32.02 -3.45 30.16
N LEU A 497 -31.19 -3.73 31.16
CA LEU A 497 -31.36 -4.87 32.06
C LEU A 497 -31.96 -4.42 33.38
N ASP A 498 -32.82 -5.26 33.94
CA ASP A 498 -33.23 -5.17 35.34
C ASP A 498 -32.16 -5.78 36.29
N ARG A 499 -32.42 -5.79 37.59
CA ARG A 499 -31.50 -6.38 38.56
C ARG A 499 -31.35 -7.90 38.44
N THR A 500 -32.34 -8.57 37.86
CA THR A 500 -32.29 -10.00 37.61
C THR A 500 -31.52 -10.38 36.36
N GLY A 501 -31.19 -9.40 35.51
CA GLY A 501 -30.52 -9.60 34.22
C GLY A 501 -31.50 -9.83 33.05
N ALA A 502 -32.81 -9.65 33.28
CA ALA A 502 -33.79 -9.71 32.21
C ALA A 502 -33.78 -8.41 31.36
N VAL A 503 -33.95 -8.55 30.05
CA VAL A 503 -34.03 -7.41 29.14
C VAL A 503 -35.39 -6.75 29.24
N VAL A 504 -35.43 -5.55 29.80
CA VAL A 504 -36.65 -4.74 29.98
C VAL A 504 -37.01 -4.02 28.68
N ARG A 505 -36.02 -3.50 27.96
CA ARG A 505 -36.18 -2.78 26.70
C ARG A 505 -34.97 -2.96 25.82
N GLN A 506 -35.19 -2.89 24.50
CA GLN A 506 -34.16 -3.06 23.48
C GLN A 506 -34.45 -2.17 22.27
N VAL A 507 -33.38 -1.68 21.65
CA VAL A 507 -33.35 -0.97 20.36
C VAL A 507 -32.20 -1.52 19.54
N GLY A 508 -32.34 -1.57 18.22
CA GLY A 508 -31.38 -2.18 17.31
C GLY A 508 -31.51 -3.68 17.17
N GLN A 509 -30.45 -4.38 16.82
CA GLN A 509 -30.47 -5.84 16.62
C GLN A 509 -30.59 -6.60 17.95
N GLN A 510 -30.96 -7.85 17.89
CA GLN A 510 -30.94 -8.70 19.09
C GLN A 510 -29.53 -8.84 19.61
N PRO A 511 -29.30 -8.74 20.95
CA PRO A 511 -27.99 -8.95 21.55
C PRO A 511 -27.46 -10.35 21.17
N LEU A 512 -26.17 -10.43 20.85
CA LEU A 512 -25.51 -11.72 20.61
C LEU A 512 -25.49 -12.57 21.88
N ARG A 513 -25.29 -11.91 23.02
CA ARG A 513 -25.42 -12.49 24.37
C ARG A 513 -25.84 -11.42 25.36
N THR A 514 -26.76 -11.75 26.26
CA THR A 514 -27.10 -10.88 27.38
C THR A 514 -25.97 -10.90 28.41
N LEU A 515 -25.66 -9.71 28.92
CA LEU A 515 -24.67 -9.53 29.98
C LEU A 515 -25.28 -9.88 31.33
N VAL A 516 -24.53 -10.53 32.22
CA VAL A 516 -24.88 -10.60 33.63
C VAL A 516 -24.74 -9.19 34.21
N PRO A 517 -25.74 -8.67 34.97
CA PRO A 517 -25.71 -7.28 35.45
C PRO A 517 -24.42 -6.98 36.20
N PRO A 518 -23.57 -6.06 35.72
CA PRO A 518 -22.31 -5.72 36.38
C PRO A 518 -22.55 -4.74 37.52
N THR A 519 -21.61 -4.70 38.46
CA THR A 519 -21.69 -3.86 39.66
C THR A 519 -21.24 -2.41 39.43
N GLY A 520 -20.78 -2.04 38.23
CA GLY A 520 -20.26 -0.70 37.92
C GLY A 520 -20.50 -0.26 36.49
N ASP A 521 -19.75 0.73 36.02
CA ASP A 521 -19.68 1.18 34.64
C ASP A 521 -18.41 0.66 33.97
N GLY A 522 -18.47 0.23 32.76
CA GLY A 522 -17.29 -0.32 32.10
C GLY A 522 -17.50 -0.80 30.68
N ILE A 523 -16.49 -1.52 30.21
CA ILE A 523 -16.48 -2.22 28.94
C ILE A 523 -16.04 -3.65 29.21
N THR A 524 -16.70 -4.61 28.60
CA THR A 524 -16.35 -6.03 28.76
C THR A 524 -16.46 -6.78 27.43
N GLN A 525 -15.68 -7.84 27.31
CA GLN A 525 -15.83 -8.86 26.28
C GLN A 525 -16.77 -9.92 26.82
N VAL A 526 -17.95 -10.05 26.19
CA VAL A 526 -19.04 -10.91 26.68
C VAL A 526 -18.80 -12.39 26.35
N ASN A 527 -18.15 -12.66 25.19
CA ASN A 527 -17.83 -14.03 24.77
C ASN A 527 -16.33 -14.20 24.48
N THR A 528 -15.87 -15.42 24.64
CA THR A 528 -14.51 -15.83 24.34
C THR A 528 -14.44 -16.91 23.27
N SER A 529 -15.58 -17.25 22.69
CA SER A 529 -15.74 -18.24 21.61
C SER A 529 -17.03 -17.96 20.83
N GLY A 530 -17.10 -18.47 19.61
CA GLY A 530 -18.25 -18.28 18.72
C GLY A 530 -17.81 -17.66 17.39
N LYS A 531 -18.77 -17.32 16.53
CA LYS A 531 -18.50 -16.79 15.19
C LYS A 531 -18.31 -15.26 15.16
N ILE A 532 -18.83 -14.55 16.15
CA ILE A 532 -18.76 -13.08 16.23
C ILE A 532 -18.35 -12.70 17.66
N PRO A 533 -17.34 -11.85 17.87
CA PRO A 533 -17.03 -11.29 19.16
C PRO A 533 -18.15 -10.38 19.66
N ALA A 534 -18.60 -10.58 20.88
CA ALA A 534 -19.58 -9.73 21.55
C ALA A 534 -18.83 -8.84 22.57
N ILE A 535 -18.86 -7.54 22.35
CA ILE A 535 -18.21 -6.53 23.16
C ILE A 535 -19.29 -5.57 23.62
N ALA A 536 -19.36 -5.33 24.92
CA ALA A 536 -20.39 -4.48 25.50
C ALA A 536 -19.80 -3.36 26.36
N ALA A 537 -20.29 -2.16 26.13
CA ALA A 537 -20.17 -1.07 27.08
C ALA A 537 -21.43 -1.07 27.96
N TYR A 538 -21.29 -0.74 29.24
CA TYR A 538 -22.40 -0.73 30.16
C TYR A 538 -22.28 0.39 31.20
N ALA A 539 -23.43 0.92 31.61
CA ALA A 539 -23.52 1.94 32.64
C ALA A 539 -24.73 1.68 33.55
N ARG A 540 -24.53 1.91 34.87
CA ARG A 540 -25.62 1.79 35.85
C ARG A 540 -26.58 2.95 35.73
N ILE A 541 -27.87 2.64 35.83
CA ILE A 541 -28.93 3.63 35.90
C ILE A 541 -29.03 4.08 37.37
N PRO A 542 -28.80 5.38 37.69
CA PRO A 542 -28.91 5.89 39.05
C PRO A 542 -30.34 5.70 39.57
N ALA A 543 -30.50 5.28 40.82
CA ALA A 543 -31.82 5.21 41.46
C ALA A 543 -32.46 6.59 41.51
N ALA A 544 -33.79 6.66 41.22
CA ALA A 544 -34.53 7.90 41.27
C ALA A 544 -34.57 8.43 42.70
N ARG A 545 -34.18 9.71 42.90
CA ARG A 545 -34.10 10.37 44.22
C ARG A 545 -35.41 10.42 45.01
N ASN A 546 -36.55 10.10 44.42
CA ASN A 546 -37.89 10.24 45.02
C ASN A 546 -38.62 8.92 45.26
N ALA A 547 -37.96 7.77 45.17
CA ALA A 547 -38.60 6.50 45.44
C ALA A 547 -38.64 6.17 46.97
N LYS A 548 -39.27 7.02 47.77
CA LYS A 548 -39.65 6.65 49.11
C LYS A 548 -40.98 5.89 49.03
N GLY A 549 -40.99 4.57 49.11
CA GLY A 549 -42.19 3.77 49.32
C GLY A 549 -42.49 2.57 48.39
N ALA A 550 -41.53 2.02 47.65
CA ALA A 550 -41.77 0.91 46.73
C ALA A 550 -40.90 -0.31 47.07
N GLU A 551 -41.16 -1.00 48.16
CA GLU A 551 -40.41 -2.23 48.56
C GLU A 551 -40.76 -3.48 47.75
N LYS A 552 -41.74 -3.47 46.85
CA LYS A 552 -42.17 -4.64 46.05
C LYS A 552 -41.93 -4.56 44.52
N ALA A 553 -41.39 -3.43 44.02
CA ALA A 553 -41.11 -3.26 42.60
C ALA A 553 -39.57 -3.22 42.28
N GLU A 554 -38.72 -3.64 43.20
CA GLU A 554 -37.27 -3.41 43.12
C GLU A 554 -36.55 -4.30 42.14
N ASP A 555 -36.98 -5.56 41.89
CA ASP A 555 -36.27 -6.52 41.08
C ASP A 555 -36.44 -6.29 39.57
N THR A 556 -37.55 -5.74 39.13
CA THR A 556 -37.85 -5.44 37.71
C THR A 556 -37.54 -4.02 37.28
N ALA A 557 -37.01 -3.20 38.20
CA ALA A 557 -36.62 -1.83 37.88
C ALA A 557 -35.38 -1.79 36.99
N PRO A 558 -35.35 -0.88 35.97
CA PRO A 558 -34.17 -0.71 35.11
C PRO A 558 -32.94 -0.45 35.94
N ALA A 559 -31.90 -1.31 35.78
CA ALA A 559 -30.70 -1.23 36.61
C ALA A 559 -29.43 -0.85 35.83
N VAL A 560 -29.31 -1.35 34.60
CA VAL A 560 -28.11 -1.17 33.76
C VAL A 560 -28.53 -0.96 32.31
N VAL A 561 -27.95 0.03 31.65
CA VAL A 561 -28.02 0.17 30.19
C VAL A 561 -26.75 -0.43 29.59
N VAL A 562 -26.93 -1.21 28.51
CA VAL A 562 -25.86 -1.94 27.83
C VAL A 562 -25.92 -1.63 26.34
N ALA A 563 -24.77 -1.30 25.78
CA ALA A 563 -24.57 -1.14 24.34
C ALA A 563 -23.63 -2.22 23.81
N GLU A 564 -24.08 -3.06 22.92
CA GLU A 564 -23.25 -4.01 22.20
C GLU A 564 -22.58 -3.33 21.00
N ILE A 565 -21.27 -3.38 20.94
CA ILE A 565 -20.46 -2.71 19.91
C ILE A 565 -20.32 -3.65 18.73
N GLY A 566 -20.59 -3.15 17.51
CA GLY A 566 -20.43 -3.87 16.26
C GLY A 566 -18.96 -4.16 15.95
N VAL A 567 -18.67 -5.36 15.46
CA VAL A 567 -17.31 -5.77 15.07
C VAL A 567 -16.86 -5.02 13.83
N ASP A 568 -17.78 -4.71 12.90
CA ASP A 568 -17.48 -3.97 11.68
C ASP A 568 -16.89 -2.59 11.99
N GLU A 569 -17.44 -1.90 12.99
CA GLU A 569 -16.92 -0.62 13.47
C GLU A 569 -15.52 -0.75 14.09
N LEU A 570 -15.22 -1.87 14.75
CA LEU A 570 -13.88 -2.13 15.26
C LEU A 570 -12.90 -2.42 14.12
N ASN A 571 -13.34 -3.11 13.07
CA ASN A 571 -12.55 -3.33 11.86
C ASN A 571 -12.18 -1.99 11.20
N ASP A 572 -13.14 -1.07 11.11
CA ASP A 572 -12.94 0.26 10.53
C ASP A 572 -11.98 1.13 11.37
N LEU A 573 -12.07 1.02 12.70
CA LEU A 573 -11.16 1.73 13.60
C LEU A 573 -9.71 1.28 13.45
N VAL A 574 -9.45 -0.01 13.19
CA VAL A 574 -8.10 -0.54 13.01
C VAL A 574 -7.61 -0.48 11.57
N THR A 575 -8.51 -0.31 10.58
CA THR A 575 -8.16 -0.20 9.17
C THR A 575 -7.60 1.19 8.87
N ARG A 576 -6.30 1.26 8.52
CA ARG A 576 -5.64 2.52 8.14
C ARG A 576 -4.67 2.32 6.99
N PRO A 577 -4.63 3.26 6.03
CA PRO A 577 -3.67 3.23 4.93
C PRO A 577 -2.23 3.19 5.45
N GLY A 578 -1.41 2.33 4.88
CA GLY A 578 0.02 2.24 5.17
C GLY A 578 0.38 1.69 6.56
N LEU A 579 -0.57 1.14 7.32
CA LEU A 579 -0.30 0.38 8.53
C LEU A 579 -0.14 -1.12 8.24
N GLY A 580 -0.43 -1.51 7.00
CA GLY A 580 -0.44 -2.90 6.57
C GLY A 580 -1.63 -3.67 7.11
N LYS A 581 -1.40 -4.93 7.43
CA LYS A 581 -2.41 -5.78 8.08
C LYS A 581 -2.44 -5.48 9.57
N VAL A 582 -3.64 -5.23 10.11
CA VAL A 582 -3.82 -4.90 11.51
C VAL A 582 -4.82 -5.86 12.15
N TRP A 583 -4.53 -6.28 13.36
CA TRP A 583 -5.39 -7.15 14.17
C TRP A 583 -5.57 -6.54 15.56
N LEU A 584 -6.79 -6.60 16.06
CA LEU A 584 -7.11 -6.38 17.47
C LEU A 584 -7.22 -7.76 18.13
N THR A 585 -6.46 -8.00 19.19
CA THR A 585 -6.45 -9.30 19.88
C THR A 585 -6.94 -9.17 21.32
N ASP A 586 -7.51 -10.25 21.85
CA ASP A 586 -7.86 -10.38 23.26
C ASP A 586 -6.64 -10.66 24.15
N GLY A 587 -6.85 -10.80 25.45
CA GLY A 587 -5.82 -11.13 26.43
C GLY A 587 -5.16 -12.50 26.22
N HIS A 588 -5.76 -13.37 25.40
CA HIS A 588 -5.22 -14.69 25.01
C HIS A 588 -4.62 -14.65 23.60
N HIS A 589 -4.38 -13.49 23.03
CA HIS A 589 -3.79 -13.27 21.69
C HIS A 589 -4.65 -13.81 20.54
N ARG A 590 -5.98 -13.92 20.72
CA ARG A 590 -6.93 -14.34 19.69
C ARG A 590 -7.56 -13.13 19.03
N VAL A 591 -7.82 -13.22 17.73
CA VAL A 591 -8.29 -12.10 16.92
C VAL A 591 -9.75 -11.78 17.25
N LEU A 592 -10.03 -10.51 17.55
CA LEU A 592 -11.36 -9.94 17.78
C LEU A 592 -11.83 -9.11 16.59
N ALA A 593 -10.94 -8.38 15.94
CA ALA A 593 -11.18 -7.54 14.78
C ALA A 593 -9.93 -7.44 13.94
N ALA A 594 -10.07 -7.19 12.64
CA ALA A 594 -8.92 -7.03 11.76
C ALA A 594 -9.24 -6.16 10.53
N SER A 595 -8.19 -5.57 9.94
CA SER A 595 -8.28 -4.87 8.64
C SER A 595 -8.29 -5.81 7.44
N VAL A 596 -8.19 -7.11 7.67
CA VAL A 596 -8.22 -8.19 6.67
C VAL A 596 -9.25 -9.23 7.08
N GLY A 597 -9.65 -10.11 6.15
CA GLY A 597 -10.54 -11.22 6.49
C GLY A 597 -9.95 -12.08 7.61
N PHE A 598 -10.76 -12.43 8.60
CA PHE A 598 -10.37 -13.24 9.76
C PHE A 598 -11.55 -14.09 10.24
N GLU A 599 -11.26 -15.13 10.99
CA GLU A 599 -12.24 -15.86 11.80
C GLU A 599 -12.14 -15.40 13.26
N ALA A 600 -13.29 -15.23 13.90
CA ALA A 600 -13.34 -14.76 15.28
C ALA A 600 -12.61 -15.73 16.21
N PHE A 601 -11.79 -15.21 17.10
CA PHE A 601 -11.01 -15.97 18.10
C PHE A 601 -9.94 -16.91 17.52
N GLU A 602 -9.61 -16.80 16.22
CA GLU A 602 -8.46 -17.49 15.67
C GLU A 602 -7.14 -16.93 16.22
N PRO A 603 -6.07 -17.76 16.27
CA PRO A 603 -4.75 -17.27 16.61
C PRO A 603 -4.21 -16.35 15.49
N LEU A 604 -3.28 -15.44 15.81
CA LEU A 604 -2.59 -14.65 14.83
C LEU A 604 -1.94 -15.51 13.73
N PRO A 605 -1.91 -15.06 12.46
CA PRO A 605 -1.51 -15.88 11.31
C PRO A 605 -0.04 -16.34 11.34
N SER A 606 0.77 -15.80 12.21
CA SER A 606 2.20 -16.14 12.32
C SER A 606 2.62 -16.32 13.78
N ARG A 607 3.32 -17.43 14.06
CA ARG A 607 3.95 -17.68 15.37
C ARG A 607 4.93 -16.59 15.79
N ARG A 608 5.52 -15.87 14.82
CA ARG A 608 6.42 -14.73 15.09
C ARG A 608 5.64 -13.52 15.58
N LEU A 609 4.46 -13.26 15.00
CA LEU A 609 3.56 -12.22 15.52
C LEU A 609 3.08 -12.55 16.93
N THR A 610 2.69 -13.81 17.19
CA THR A 610 2.30 -14.25 18.53
C THR A 610 3.42 -14.03 19.54
N ARG A 611 4.69 -14.34 19.19
CA ARG A 611 5.85 -14.07 20.06
C ARG A 611 6.09 -12.57 20.25
N LEU A 612 5.84 -11.74 19.24
CA LEU A 612 5.96 -10.28 19.37
C LEU A 612 4.91 -9.74 20.34
N VAL A 613 3.67 -10.23 20.23
CA VAL A 613 2.57 -9.87 21.14
C VAL A 613 2.89 -10.32 22.57
N ALA A 614 3.39 -11.52 22.76
CA ALA A 614 3.78 -12.02 24.08
C ALA A 614 4.87 -11.17 24.76
N LYS A 615 5.71 -10.47 23.99
CA LYS A 615 6.67 -9.49 24.56
C LYS A 615 6.00 -8.23 25.15
N THR A 616 4.76 -7.96 24.78
CA THR A 616 3.98 -6.85 25.34
C THR A 616 3.21 -7.25 26.60
N ASP A 617 3.25 -8.54 26.98
CA ASP A 617 2.62 -8.99 28.22
C ASP A 617 3.32 -8.35 29.39
N ALA A 618 2.54 -7.78 30.29
CA ALA A 618 3.08 -7.15 31.50
C ALA A 618 3.72 -8.23 32.39
N ALA A 619 4.88 -7.92 32.96
CA ALA A 619 5.33 -8.63 34.15
C ALA A 619 4.26 -8.45 35.26
N PRO A 620 4.07 -9.41 36.18
CA PRO A 620 3.09 -9.29 37.24
C PRO A 620 3.22 -7.95 37.98
N GLY A 621 2.21 -7.07 37.86
CA GLY A 621 2.18 -5.72 38.46
C GLY A 621 2.75 -4.59 37.59
N GLY A 622 3.20 -4.83 36.36
CA GLY A 622 3.74 -3.83 35.44
C GLY A 622 2.85 -3.54 34.21
N ALA A 623 3.04 -2.36 33.64
CA ALA A 623 2.40 -2.02 32.37
C ALA A 623 3.14 -2.71 31.22
N GLY A 624 2.42 -3.39 30.34
CA GLY A 624 3.00 -3.96 29.11
C GLY A 624 3.63 -2.88 28.23
N ASN A 625 4.83 -3.11 27.74
CA ASN A 625 5.53 -2.17 26.87
C ASN A 625 5.24 -2.47 25.40
N PRO A 626 5.06 -1.45 24.56
CA PRO A 626 4.96 -1.64 23.13
C PRO A 626 6.20 -2.35 22.56
N ALA A 627 6.00 -3.30 21.66
CA ALA A 627 7.08 -4.05 21.01
C ALA A 627 7.04 -3.87 19.48
N SER A 628 8.20 -3.79 18.84
CA SER A 628 8.30 -3.75 17.38
C SER A 628 9.52 -4.52 16.91
N ALA A 629 9.44 -5.11 15.73
CA ALA A 629 10.53 -5.89 15.14
C ALA A 629 10.37 -6.01 13.62
N VAL A 630 11.49 -6.29 12.96
CA VAL A 630 11.48 -6.81 11.59
C VAL A 630 11.31 -8.31 11.67
N LEU A 631 10.25 -8.84 11.08
CA LEU A 631 9.93 -10.25 11.04
C LEU A 631 10.22 -10.81 9.65
N HIS A 632 10.87 -11.96 9.60
CA HIS A 632 10.92 -12.73 8.38
C HIS A 632 9.57 -13.43 8.23
N ALA A 633 8.96 -13.33 7.08
CA ALA A 633 7.79 -14.10 6.75
C ALA A 633 8.12 -15.60 6.77
N GLY A 634 7.09 -16.42 6.91
CA GLY A 634 7.21 -17.87 7.06
C GLY A 634 7.89 -18.58 5.89
N THR A 635 7.78 -19.90 5.88
CA THR A 635 8.42 -20.81 4.93
C THR A 635 7.84 -20.79 3.51
N ALA A 636 6.78 -20.03 3.24
CA ALA A 636 6.18 -19.96 1.90
C ALA A 636 7.01 -19.07 0.96
N PRO A 637 7.30 -19.52 -0.27
CA PRO A 637 7.99 -18.71 -1.27
C PRO A 637 7.11 -17.51 -1.64
N GLY A 638 7.63 -16.30 -1.41
CA GLY A 638 6.93 -15.04 -1.68
C GLY A 638 6.60 -14.20 -0.44
N GLU A 639 6.64 -14.75 0.75
CA GLU A 639 6.51 -14.00 1.99
C GLU A 639 7.84 -13.31 2.33
N GLY A 640 7.98 -12.04 1.97
CA GLY A 640 9.16 -11.21 2.27
C GLY A 640 9.28 -10.81 3.74
N LEU A 641 10.19 -9.92 4.02
CA LEU A 641 10.32 -9.27 5.33
C LEU A 641 9.09 -8.40 5.61
N SER A 642 8.67 -8.34 6.87
CA SER A 642 7.63 -7.42 7.35
C SER A 642 8.11 -6.64 8.57
N VAL A 643 7.70 -5.38 8.67
CA VAL A 643 7.87 -4.57 9.86
C VAL A 643 6.61 -4.71 10.68
N ALA A 644 6.72 -5.18 11.90
CA ALA A 644 5.59 -5.43 12.77
C ALA A 644 5.71 -4.71 14.11
N ALA A 645 4.56 -4.32 14.65
CA ALA A 645 4.47 -3.74 15.98
C ALA A 645 3.27 -4.34 16.73
N ALA A 646 3.38 -4.43 18.04
CA ALA A 646 2.33 -4.84 18.95
C ALA A 646 2.26 -3.83 20.11
N VAL A 647 1.05 -3.35 20.42
CA VAL A 647 0.82 -2.29 21.41
C VAL A 647 -0.37 -2.68 22.27
N PRO A 648 -0.23 -2.64 23.62
CA PRO A 648 -1.37 -2.83 24.53
C PRO A 648 -2.38 -1.68 24.34
N LEU A 649 -3.66 -2.00 24.36
CA LEU A 649 -4.72 -1.03 24.08
C LEU A 649 -4.76 0.09 25.14
N ALA A 650 -4.68 -0.24 26.41
CA ALA A 650 -4.72 0.75 27.49
C ALA A 650 -4.06 0.25 28.75
N LEU A 651 -3.36 1.13 29.42
CA LEU A 651 -2.80 0.91 30.76
C LEU A 651 -3.69 1.51 31.86
N LYS A 652 -4.57 2.44 31.50
CA LYS A 652 -5.50 3.15 32.38
C LYS A 652 -6.84 3.37 31.68
N GLY A 653 -7.91 3.47 32.44
CA GLY A 653 -9.25 3.73 31.91
C GLY A 653 -10.12 2.48 31.76
N PRO A 654 -11.31 2.60 31.15
CA PRO A 654 -12.32 1.55 31.14
C PRO A 654 -11.95 0.29 30.37
N ALA A 655 -11.02 0.38 29.44
CA ALA A 655 -10.52 -0.74 28.67
C ALA A 655 -9.24 -1.39 29.25
N ALA A 656 -8.70 -0.88 30.35
CA ALA A 656 -7.43 -1.37 30.93
C ALA A 656 -7.50 -2.84 31.36
N GLY A 657 -8.68 -3.28 31.83
CA GLY A 657 -8.88 -4.67 32.28
C GLY A 657 -9.07 -5.70 31.18
N LEU A 658 -9.23 -5.26 29.92
CA LEU A 658 -9.52 -6.17 28.80
C LEU A 658 -8.28 -6.94 28.33
N GLY A 659 -7.09 -6.44 28.59
CA GLY A 659 -5.84 -7.07 28.14
C GLY A 659 -5.68 -7.11 26.60
N TRP A 660 -6.40 -6.25 25.88
CA TRP A 660 -6.39 -6.22 24.42
C TRP A 660 -5.12 -5.58 23.86
N ARG A 661 -4.76 -6.00 22.67
CA ARG A 661 -3.57 -5.49 21.95
C ARG A 661 -3.89 -5.23 20.51
N VAL A 662 -3.34 -4.15 19.96
CA VAL A 662 -3.32 -3.86 18.54
C VAL A 662 -1.99 -4.35 17.97
N VAL A 663 -2.06 -5.14 16.93
CA VAL A 663 -0.91 -5.73 16.24
C VAL A 663 -0.95 -5.29 14.79
N SER A 664 0.15 -4.79 14.27
CA SER A 664 0.27 -4.41 12.86
C SER A 664 1.44 -5.10 12.20
N ALA A 665 1.33 -5.37 10.88
CA ALA A 665 2.43 -5.91 10.08
C ALA A 665 2.35 -5.35 8.66
N GLU A 666 3.36 -4.58 8.28
CA GLU A 666 3.56 -4.00 6.96
C GLU A 666 4.64 -4.76 6.21
N PRO A 667 4.41 -5.26 4.98
CA PRO A 667 5.48 -5.83 4.18
C PRO A 667 6.59 -4.80 3.93
N ALA A 668 7.85 -5.17 4.18
CA ALA A 668 8.96 -4.25 3.98
C ALA A 668 9.10 -3.77 2.52
N ALA A 669 8.61 -4.56 1.56
CA ALA A 669 8.53 -4.17 0.15
C ALA A 669 7.57 -2.99 -0.11
N ALA A 670 6.52 -2.84 0.71
CA ALA A 670 5.55 -1.74 0.61
C ALA A 670 6.14 -0.40 1.08
N LEU A 671 7.21 -0.43 1.87
CA LEU A 671 7.88 0.76 2.39
C LEU A 671 8.68 1.55 1.33
N LYS A 672 8.69 1.10 0.06
CA LYS A 672 9.39 1.77 -1.05
C LYS A 672 10.87 2.12 -0.75
N LEU A 673 11.54 1.28 0.03
CA LEU A 673 12.96 1.46 0.34
C LEU A 673 13.81 1.29 -0.90
N ALA A 674 14.85 2.11 -1.08
CA ALA A 674 15.76 2.06 -2.23
C ALA A 674 16.33 0.65 -2.46
N ALA A 675 16.70 -0.07 -1.40
CA ALA A 675 17.19 -1.44 -1.48
C ALA A 675 16.19 -2.41 -2.14
N TYR A 676 14.88 -2.29 -1.86
CA TYR A 676 13.85 -3.12 -2.49
C TYR A 676 13.57 -2.70 -3.93
N GLN A 677 13.67 -1.42 -4.25
CA GLN A 677 13.54 -0.94 -5.64
C GLN A 677 14.69 -1.45 -6.50
N VAL A 678 15.94 -1.38 -6.01
CA VAL A 678 17.11 -1.94 -6.71
C VAL A 678 16.92 -3.44 -6.91
N GLN A 679 16.51 -4.18 -5.87
CA GLN A 679 16.25 -5.60 -5.95
C GLN A 679 15.19 -5.94 -7.01
N ALA A 680 14.04 -5.28 -6.98
CA ALA A 680 12.96 -5.52 -7.94
C ALA A 680 13.40 -5.26 -9.40
N ARG A 681 14.15 -4.17 -9.62
CA ARG A 681 14.66 -3.80 -10.93
C ARG A 681 15.76 -4.73 -11.43
N THR A 682 16.65 -5.21 -10.54
CA THR A 682 17.67 -6.22 -10.91
C THR A 682 17.06 -7.56 -11.26
N MET A 683 16.02 -8.00 -10.53
CA MET A 683 15.24 -9.20 -10.88
C MET A 683 14.61 -9.05 -12.27
N LEU A 684 13.95 -7.93 -12.52
CA LEU A 684 13.30 -7.67 -13.81
C LEU A 684 14.33 -7.70 -14.95
N ALA A 685 15.47 -7.02 -14.78
CA ALA A 685 16.56 -6.99 -15.77
C ALA A 685 17.12 -8.40 -16.03
N GLY A 686 17.38 -9.20 -14.99
CA GLY A 686 17.85 -10.57 -15.13
C GLY A 686 16.86 -11.48 -15.85
N LEU A 687 15.58 -11.40 -15.49
CA LEU A 687 14.51 -12.19 -16.11
C LEU A 687 14.31 -11.79 -17.58
N LEU A 688 14.39 -10.50 -17.89
CA LEU A 688 14.23 -9.96 -19.22
C LEU A 688 15.40 -10.36 -20.13
N ALA A 689 16.63 -10.35 -19.60
CA ALA A 689 17.81 -10.84 -20.33
C ALA A 689 17.73 -12.35 -20.63
N LEU A 690 17.33 -13.15 -19.65
CA LEU A 690 17.17 -14.59 -19.82
C LEU A 690 16.06 -14.94 -20.82
N SER A 691 14.90 -14.30 -20.71
CA SER A 691 13.76 -14.58 -21.59
C SER A 691 14.02 -14.11 -23.04
N ALA A 692 14.52 -12.89 -23.21
CA ALA A 692 14.82 -12.32 -24.51
C ALA A 692 16.00 -13.04 -25.17
N GLY A 693 17.07 -13.30 -24.43
CA GLY A 693 18.22 -14.07 -24.90
C GLY A 693 17.83 -15.49 -25.30
N GLY A 694 17.04 -16.17 -24.47
CA GLY A 694 16.50 -17.51 -24.75
C GLY A 694 15.62 -17.55 -25.99
N ALA A 695 14.73 -16.59 -26.18
CA ALA A 695 13.87 -16.48 -27.36
C ALA A 695 14.68 -16.26 -28.65
N CYS A 696 15.66 -15.34 -28.61
CA CYS A 696 16.54 -15.08 -29.79
C CYS A 696 17.41 -16.26 -30.12
N LEU A 697 17.98 -16.96 -29.13
CA LEU A 697 18.76 -18.19 -29.36
C LEU A 697 17.88 -19.35 -29.83
N GLY A 698 16.65 -19.47 -29.33
CA GLY A 698 15.64 -20.41 -29.83
C GLY A 698 15.28 -20.15 -31.31
N TRP A 699 15.09 -18.86 -31.66
CA TRP A 699 14.88 -18.46 -33.03
C TRP A 699 16.08 -18.81 -33.94
N LEU A 700 17.29 -18.47 -33.48
CA LEU A 700 18.54 -18.86 -34.16
C LEU A 700 18.62 -20.39 -34.39
N TYR A 701 18.26 -21.18 -33.38
CA TYR A 701 18.25 -22.63 -33.47
C TYR A 701 17.29 -23.13 -34.55
N ILE A 702 16.06 -22.61 -34.60
CA ILE A 702 15.02 -23.03 -35.55
C ILE A 702 15.39 -22.59 -36.97
N VAL A 703 15.81 -21.36 -37.19
CA VAL A 703 16.02 -20.77 -38.53
C VAL A 703 17.38 -21.14 -39.09
N VAL A 704 18.41 -21.35 -38.29
CA VAL A 704 19.78 -21.59 -38.79
C VAL A 704 20.28 -22.98 -38.45
N VAL A 705 20.26 -23.39 -37.18
CA VAL A 705 20.93 -24.64 -36.76
C VAL A 705 20.22 -25.86 -37.33
N ARG A 706 18.89 -25.88 -37.30
CA ARG A 706 18.10 -27.01 -37.83
C ARG A 706 18.25 -27.17 -39.35
N PRO A 707 18.08 -26.12 -40.18
CA PRO A 707 18.31 -26.22 -41.62
C PRO A 707 19.76 -26.58 -42.01
N LEU A 708 20.75 -26.01 -41.30
CA LEU A 708 22.17 -26.30 -41.54
C LEU A 708 22.49 -27.77 -41.32
N ARG A 709 21.94 -28.42 -40.30
CA ARG A 709 22.13 -29.85 -40.04
C ARG A 709 21.48 -30.73 -41.12
N THR A 710 20.29 -30.35 -41.60
CA THR A 710 19.62 -31.04 -42.70
C THR A 710 20.47 -30.94 -43.96
N LEU A 711 20.97 -29.74 -44.26
CA LEU A 711 21.86 -29.49 -45.40
C LEU A 711 23.16 -30.31 -45.31
N THR A 712 23.79 -30.40 -44.12
CA THR A 712 24.99 -31.20 -43.88
C THR A 712 24.72 -32.68 -44.24
N GLY A 713 23.60 -33.23 -43.74
CA GLY A 713 23.22 -34.62 -44.08
C GLY A 713 22.95 -34.86 -45.54
N CYS A 714 22.37 -33.88 -46.25
CA CYS A 714 22.15 -33.96 -47.71
C CYS A 714 23.48 -33.91 -48.47
N ALA A 715 24.39 -33.00 -48.12
CA ALA A 715 25.69 -32.87 -48.76
C ALA A 715 26.56 -34.15 -48.58
N GLU A 716 26.58 -34.71 -47.35
CA GLU A 716 27.30 -35.94 -47.05
C GLU A 716 26.73 -37.17 -47.83
N ARG A 717 25.42 -37.31 -47.91
CA ARG A 717 24.79 -38.37 -48.70
C ARG A 717 25.14 -38.26 -50.20
N LEU A 718 25.06 -37.03 -50.73
CA LEU A 718 25.44 -36.81 -52.14
C LEU A 718 26.93 -37.13 -52.40
N ALA A 719 27.84 -36.72 -51.50
CA ALA A 719 29.26 -37.05 -51.57
C ALA A 719 29.52 -38.57 -51.47
N GLY A 720 28.71 -39.28 -50.64
CA GLY A 720 28.74 -40.74 -50.48
C GLY A 720 28.10 -41.50 -51.60
N GLY A 721 27.61 -40.84 -52.67
CA GLY A 721 27.11 -41.52 -53.89
C GLY A 721 25.59 -41.62 -54.01
N ASP A 722 24.80 -41.02 -53.10
CA ASP A 722 23.34 -40.99 -53.29
C ASP A 722 22.94 -40.01 -54.39
N ARG A 723 22.63 -40.55 -55.54
CA ARG A 723 22.20 -39.84 -56.78
C ARG A 723 20.67 -39.83 -56.96
N ARG A 724 19.95 -40.60 -56.13
CA ARG A 724 18.50 -40.79 -56.26
C ARG A 724 17.68 -39.75 -55.53
N THR A 725 18.17 -39.30 -54.39
CA THR A 725 17.43 -38.33 -53.56
C THR A 725 17.51 -36.93 -54.14
N VAL A 726 16.38 -36.40 -54.60
CA VAL A 726 16.24 -35.03 -55.11
C VAL A 726 16.28 -34.03 -53.95
N LEU A 727 17.06 -32.98 -54.11
CA LEU A 727 17.24 -31.93 -53.07
C LEU A 727 16.35 -30.74 -53.39
N PHE A 728 15.30 -30.55 -52.56
CA PHE A 728 14.39 -29.40 -52.70
C PHE A 728 14.85 -28.21 -51.84
N PRO A 729 15.04 -27.02 -52.41
CA PRO A 729 15.36 -25.79 -51.65
C PRO A 729 14.10 -25.29 -50.94
N VAL A 730 13.89 -25.70 -49.70
CA VAL A 730 12.73 -25.30 -48.85
C VAL A 730 12.89 -23.88 -48.33
N HIS A 731 14.11 -23.38 -48.21
CA HIS A 731 14.44 -22.08 -47.64
C HIS A 731 14.89 -21.09 -48.73
N HIS A 732 14.59 -19.79 -48.52
CA HIS A 732 14.99 -18.69 -49.42
C HIS A 732 16.23 -17.94 -48.94
N ASP A 733 17.03 -18.55 -48.07
CA ASP A 733 18.25 -18.02 -47.46
C ASP A 733 19.54 -18.64 -48.03
N GLU A 734 20.65 -18.39 -47.35
CA GLU A 734 21.96 -18.96 -47.69
C GLU A 734 21.92 -20.49 -47.71
N CYS A 735 21.19 -21.14 -46.81
CA CYS A 735 21.01 -22.58 -46.77
C CYS A 735 20.25 -23.10 -48.00
N GLY A 736 19.16 -22.40 -48.37
CA GLY A 736 18.38 -22.73 -49.58
C GLY A 736 19.17 -22.54 -50.86
N SER A 737 20.02 -21.55 -50.95
CA SER A 737 20.91 -21.30 -52.08
C SER A 737 21.97 -22.40 -52.21
N VAL A 738 22.59 -22.83 -51.12
CA VAL A 738 23.54 -23.98 -51.12
C VAL A 738 22.79 -25.27 -51.51
N THR A 739 21.56 -25.47 -51.03
CA THR A 739 20.74 -26.64 -51.43
C THR A 739 20.49 -26.67 -52.94
N ARG A 740 20.18 -25.51 -53.55
CA ARG A 740 19.99 -25.39 -55.01
C ARG A 740 21.28 -25.71 -55.76
N SER A 741 22.41 -25.21 -55.29
CA SER A 741 23.71 -25.52 -55.89
C SER A 741 24.05 -27.01 -55.77
N LEU A 742 23.77 -27.67 -54.64
CA LEU A 742 23.95 -29.11 -54.45
C LEU A 742 23.05 -29.93 -55.37
N GLU A 743 21.82 -29.48 -55.67
CA GLU A 743 20.94 -30.15 -56.61
C GLU A 743 21.49 -30.06 -58.00
N LEU A 744 22.00 -28.92 -58.48
CA LEU A 744 22.68 -28.77 -59.76
C LEU A 744 23.90 -29.70 -59.87
N LEU A 745 24.71 -29.78 -58.82
CA LEU A 745 25.85 -30.72 -58.78
C LEU A 745 25.41 -32.16 -58.77
N ARG A 746 24.29 -32.52 -58.13
CA ARG A 746 23.72 -33.89 -58.24
C ARG A 746 23.30 -34.24 -59.66
N GLN A 747 22.63 -33.33 -60.37
CA GLN A 747 22.22 -33.50 -61.75
C GLN A 747 23.43 -33.74 -62.62
N ALA A 748 24.45 -32.96 -62.49
CA ALA A 748 25.72 -33.12 -63.25
C ALA A 748 26.42 -34.48 -63.00
N LEU A 749 26.43 -34.92 -61.74
CA LEU A 749 26.99 -36.23 -61.37
C LEU A 749 26.17 -37.39 -61.99
N VAL A 750 24.84 -37.27 -62.06
CA VAL A 750 23.95 -38.26 -62.71
C VAL A 750 24.19 -38.31 -64.19
N GLU A 751 24.36 -37.18 -64.90
CA GLU A 751 24.65 -37.07 -66.32
C GLU A 751 26.00 -37.72 -66.66
N ARG A 752 27.03 -37.44 -65.88
CA ARG A 752 28.35 -38.00 -65.98
C ARG A 752 28.33 -39.51 -65.75
N ASP A 753 27.67 -40.03 -64.71
CA ASP A 753 27.58 -41.48 -64.45
C ASP A 753 26.86 -42.20 -65.60
N ARG A 754 25.88 -41.55 -66.26
CA ARG A 754 25.23 -42.08 -67.51
C ARG A 754 26.18 -42.08 -68.67
N GLY A 755 26.96 -41.03 -68.87
CA GLY A 755 27.94 -40.95 -69.94
C GLY A 755 29.02 -42.04 -69.82
N ALA A 756 29.58 -42.19 -68.61
CA ALA A 756 30.55 -43.23 -68.30
C ALA A 756 30.00 -44.68 -68.51
N GLY A 757 28.69 -44.88 -68.20
CA GLY A 757 28.01 -46.15 -68.44
C GLY A 757 27.78 -46.44 -69.95
N ALA A 758 27.55 -45.38 -70.73
CA ALA A 758 27.40 -45.51 -72.17
C ALA A 758 28.75 -45.86 -72.90
N ASP A 759 29.82 -45.23 -72.40
CA ASP A 759 31.19 -45.52 -72.94
C ASP A 759 31.63 -46.95 -72.59
N LEU A 760 31.27 -47.51 -71.42
CA LEU A 760 31.55 -48.92 -71.09
C LEU A 760 30.69 -49.92 -71.87
N ALA A 761 29.51 -49.53 -72.33
CA ALA A 761 28.64 -50.34 -73.14
C ALA A 761 29.06 -50.34 -74.63
N ALA A 762 29.87 -49.33 -75.01
CA ALA A 762 30.38 -49.20 -76.43
C ALA A 762 31.70 -49.93 -76.65
N VAL A 763 32.29 -50.62 -75.70
CA VAL A 763 33.47 -51.47 -75.93
C VAL A 763 33.04 -52.74 -76.67
N PRO A 764 33.45 -52.90 -77.91
CA PRO A 764 33.07 -54.10 -78.70
C PRO A 764 33.69 -55.35 -78.08
N ALA A 765 32.89 -56.40 -77.97
CA ALA A 765 33.31 -57.69 -77.47
C ALA A 765 34.45 -58.23 -78.39
N PRO A 766 35.54 -58.78 -77.78
CA PRO A 766 36.62 -59.34 -78.61
C PRO A 766 36.10 -60.48 -79.44
N SER A 767 36.26 -60.33 -80.82
CA SER A 767 35.92 -61.33 -81.77
C SER A 767 36.71 -62.61 -81.49
N ARG A 768 36.06 -63.73 -81.17
CA ARG A 768 36.65 -65.05 -81.24
C ARG A 768 36.84 -65.38 -82.70
N ALA A 769 38.05 -65.48 -83.15
CA ALA A 769 38.43 -66.13 -84.40
C ALA A 769 38.78 -67.62 -84.17
N PRO A 770 38.63 -68.44 -85.15
CA PRO A 770 38.33 -69.89 -85.12
C PRO A 770 39.38 -70.78 -84.54
#